data_5d2ef40cfa411cd812107e4232301eae
#
_entry.id   5d2ef40cfa411cd812107e4232301eae
#
_cell.length_a   1.000
_cell.length_b   1.000
_cell.length_c   1.000
_cell.angle_alpha   90.00
_cell.angle_beta   90.00
_cell.angle_gamma   90.00
#
_symmetry.space_group_name_H-M   'P 1'
#
loop_
_entity.id
_entity.type
_entity.pdbx_description
1 polymer ?
#
loop_
_entity_poly.entity_id
_entity_poly.type
_entity_poly.pdbx_seq_one_letter_code
_entity_poly.pdbx_strand_id
1 'polypeptide(L)'
;MKRGTIGAIAAALLVNLTLPLGDARAASRSDPVDPKLKAAYLRLHFDQLYPPDVIQFIEDKLQTATQPRDVLADLAHDNRPDVRVFVAMLLAELGDGEAAKTLWTLLRDDSELVRVTAGGALVRLAQQAPIAVSAGGLKDDRPEVRRLTAGTLRKLGEKGAETALIDALQDENEMVRMEVATALSECGSNNCVPSLIDRLQDRSVLVRAAAASALGHFDDTASISALVKVLKDRDWHVRAAAVQSLAMVTSRASDRAAVTEPLINTLRSDDYALVRDRAADALGYADDEKAMQALVQALVSDNRDVRFHAAQAIANAKAQSALPLLMEHRHDSNPEVREKIIDVFGKIGGNNQLPAIIEGTNDPDPTVQLVALTALRRLHERGGGDVLLQKIADVNPHVRAAAARGLGDMGDKSVTPKLVPLLRDESSYVRSAAAEALGKLGDRTAIKPLMQLLAGERPVEENRTEGGLVIGTGSATDFLTQMSQLTEVQQKTRAVEALGVLRAPEAVDSIVKFGLKAEDPVLRAVSAYSLGQIRDVRAVEPLQDAVRPYYAAAPVNLDYVIDPGGAKVSDTLRRQKEKEARVRASVVWALGQIGDSTARETLVHAVNDENSLVRDAATEALAKIAEHEERVVAGGSGGRTR
;
A
#
# COMPACT_ATOMS: atom_id res chain seq x y z
N MET A 1 23.00 16.10 22.00
CA MET A 1 22.17 15.21 21.18
C MET A 1 21.90 15.86 19.83
N LYS A 2 22.14 15.18 18.72
CA LYS A 2 22.13 15.76 17.36
C LYS A 2 20.68 16.02 16.90
N ARG A 3 20.45 17.16 16.21
CA ARG A 3 19.13 17.60 15.69
C ARG A 3 18.32 16.53 14.94
N GLY A 4 18.93 15.45 14.47
CA GLY A 4 18.24 14.35 13.79
C GLY A 4 17.49 13.37 14.71
N THR A 5 17.82 13.30 15.99
CA THR A 5 17.17 12.38 16.93
C THR A 5 15.84 12.94 17.46
N ILE A 6 15.72 14.27 17.54
CA ILE A 6 14.49 14.94 18.01
C ILE A 6 13.37 14.82 16.95
N GLY A 7 13.73 14.91 15.66
CA GLY A 7 12.75 14.72 14.56
C GLY A 7 12.23 13.30 14.46
N ALA A 8 13.07 12.28 14.74
CA ALA A 8 12.67 10.88 14.75
C ALA A 8 11.77 10.53 15.94
N ILE A 9 11.99 11.15 17.11
CA ILE A 9 11.15 10.97 18.29
C ILE A 9 9.78 11.65 18.11
N ALA A 10 9.74 12.85 17.50
CA ALA A 10 8.48 13.53 17.16
C ALA A 10 7.67 12.77 16.10
N ALA A 11 8.33 12.14 15.10
CA ALA A 11 7.68 11.30 14.10
C ALA A 11 7.19 9.97 14.69
N ALA A 12 7.92 9.36 15.61
CA ALA A 12 7.50 8.14 16.32
C ALA A 12 6.32 8.39 17.26
N LEU A 13 6.26 9.55 17.90
CA LEU A 13 5.13 9.98 18.72
C LEU A 13 3.86 10.21 17.89
N LEU A 14 3.98 10.77 16.68
CA LEU A 14 2.86 10.95 15.75
C LEU A 14 2.33 9.62 15.21
N VAL A 15 3.18 8.61 15.00
CA VAL A 15 2.80 7.27 14.50
C VAL A 15 2.15 6.43 15.62
N ASN A 16 2.65 6.51 16.86
CA ASN A 16 2.08 5.76 17.99
C ASN A 16 0.76 6.35 18.54
N LEU A 17 0.45 7.62 18.25
CA LEU A 17 -0.85 8.23 18.58
C LEU A 17 -2.01 7.75 17.71
N THR A 18 -1.73 6.96 16.65
CA THR A 18 -2.74 6.45 15.70
C THR A 18 -3.02 4.94 15.83
N LEU A 19 -2.36 4.21 16.73
CA LEU A 19 -2.64 2.79 16.91
C LEU A 19 -3.96 2.59 17.69
N PRO A 20 -4.90 1.77 17.18
CA PRO A 20 -6.12 1.47 17.88
C PRO A 20 -5.79 0.60 19.10
N LEU A 21 -6.12 1.07 20.30
CA LEU A 21 -6.18 0.25 21.50
C LEU A 21 -7.34 -0.75 21.33
N GLY A 22 -7.07 -1.90 20.75
CA GLY A 22 -7.94 -3.06 20.85
C GLY A 22 -7.96 -3.51 22.31
N ASP A 23 -9.17 -3.74 22.84
CA ASP A 23 -9.49 -4.46 24.08
C ASP A 23 -9.50 -3.74 25.45
N ALA A 24 -9.19 -2.44 25.57
CA ALA A 24 -9.49 -1.72 26.83
C ALA A 24 -10.95 -1.22 26.93
N ARG A 25 -11.83 -1.58 25.98
CA ARG A 25 -13.24 -1.11 25.94
C ARG A 25 -14.20 -1.79 26.91
N ALA A 26 -13.75 -2.74 27.72
CA ALA A 26 -14.61 -3.49 28.66
C ALA A 26 -14.68 -2.92 30.09
N ALA A 27 -13.90 -1.88 30.42
CA ALA A 27 -14.05 -1.20 31.72
C ALA A 27 -15.09 -0.09 31.60
N SER A 28 -16.14 -0.19 32.37
CA SER A 28 -17.34 0.65 32.36
C SER A 28 -17.04 2.16 32.36
N ARG A 29 -17.84 2.91 31.60
CA ARG A 29 -17.82 4.37 31.39
C ARG A 29 -18.11 5.25 32.64
N SER A 30 -18.06 4.74 33.88
CA SER A 30 -18.57 5.44 35.06
C SER A 30 -17.59 5.72 36.19
N ASP A 31 -16.37 5.17 36.20
CA ASP A 31 -15.40 5.47 37.25
C ASP A 31 -14.25 6.34 36.75
N PRO A 32 -13.92 7.47 37.43
CA PRO A 32 -12.74 8.27 37.11
C PRO A 32 -11.49 7.39 37.32
N VAL A 33 -10.82 7.06 36.22
CA VAL A 33 -9.64 6.19 36.25
C VAL A 33 -8.55 6.85 37.10
N ASP A 34 -8.11 6.14 38.15
CA ASP A 34 -7.08 6.60 39.07
C ASP A 34 -5.80 7.02 38.30
N PRO A 35 -5.35 8.28 38.43
CA PRO A 35 -4.12 8.77 37.79
C PRO A 35 -2.88 7.91 38.07
N LYS A 36 -2.84 7.22 39.23
CA LYS A 36 -1.76 6.30 39.62
C LYS A 36 -1.71 5.04 38.75
N LEU A 37 -2.87 4.48 38.39
CA LEU A 37 -2.98 3.36 37.48
C LEU A 37 -2.58 3.73 36.07
N LYS A 38 -2.91 4.96 35.63
CA LYS A 38 -2.51 5.46 34.30
C LYS A 38 -1.01 5.78 34.24
N ALA A 39 -0.40 6.28 35.30
CA ALA A 39 1.05 6.47 35.36
C ALA A 39 1.80 5.14 35.23
N ALA A 40 1.33 4.08 35.92
CA ALA A 40 1.89 2.73 35.81
C ALA A 40 1.72 2.14 34.39
N TYR A 41 0.59 2.39 33.74
CA TYR A 41 0.34 1.96 32.35
C TYR A 41 1.29 2.64 31.35
N LEU A 42 1.52 3.95 31.48
CA LEU A 42 2.46 4.69 30.65
C LEU A 42 3.89 4.24 30.85
N ARG A 43 4.30 3.88 32.05
CA ARG A 43 5.59 3.28 32.33
C ARG A 43 5.82 1.99 31.54
N LEU A 44 4.84 1.06 31.54
CA LEU A 44 4.92 -0.19 30.78
C LEU A 44 5.02 0.00 29.27
N HIS A 45 4.45 1.07 28.71
CA HIS A 45 4.41 1.32 27.27
C HIS A 45 5.47 2.29 26.75
N PHE A 46 6.06 3.12 27.61
CA PHE A 46 6.97 4.21 27.24
C PHE A 46 8.33 4.17 27.95
N ASP A 47 8.63 3.12 28.68
CA ASP A 47 9.88 2.93 29.45
C ASP A 47 11.16 3.05 28.58
N GLN A 48 11.05 2.76 27.28
CA GLN A 48 12.16 2.90 26.32
C GLN A 48 12.29 4.32 25.73
N LEU A 49 11.30 5.19 25.89
CA LEU A 49 11.23 6.50 25.24
C LEU A 49 11.54 7.68 26.17
N TYR A 50 11.42 7.51 27.48
CA TYR A 50 11.63 8.56 28.48
C TYR A 50 12.68 8.17 29.52
N PRO A 51 13.46 9.16 30.04
CA PRO A 51 14.39 8.90 31.12
C PRO A 51 13.67 8.33 32.35
N PRO A 52 14.13 7.21 32.92
CA PRO A 52 13.47 6.57 34.06
C PRO A 52 13.32 7.48 35.29
N ASP A 53 14.23 8.45 35.45
CA ASP A 53 14.20 9.45 36.52
C ASP A 53 13.03 10.43 36.41
N VAL A 54 12.57 10.75 35.19
CA VAL A 54 11.38 11.59 34.96
C VAL A 54 10.11 10.86 35.39
N ILE A 55 10.00 9.61 34.97
CA ILE A 55 8.83 8.76 35.29
C ILE A 55 8.76 8.58 36.82
N GLN A 56 9.87 8.21 37.44
CA GLN A 56 9.95 8.01 38.89
C GLN A 56 9.60 9.30 39.66
N PHE A 57 10.15 10.45 39.23
CA PHE A 57 9.85 11.74 39.85
C PHE A 57 8.35 12.08 39.85
N ILE A 58 7.67 11.86 38.73
CA ILE A 58 6.24 12.12 38.60
C ILE A 58 5.42 11.12 39.44
N GLU A 59 5.80 9.84 39.44
CA GLU A 59 5.17 8.81 40.25
C GLU A 59 5.26 9.15 41.74
N ASP A 60 6.44 9.54 42.24
CA ASP A 60 6.66 9.89 43.64
C ASP A 60 5.77 11.08 44.06
N LYS A 61 5.63 12.08 43.18
CA LYS A 61 4.74 13.23 43.43
C LYS A 61 3.25 12.82 43.46
N LEU A 62 2.83 11.95 42.54
CA LEU A 62 1.45 11.46 42.46
C LEU A 62 1.08 10.52 43.62
N GLN A 63 2.04 9.70 44.13
CA GLN A 63 1.79 8.79 45.26
C GLN A 63 1.51 9.52 46.57
N THR A 64 2.16 10.69 46.79
CA THR A 64 2.00 11.48 47.99
C THR A 64 0.84 12.50 47.91
N ALA A 65 0.23 12.62 46.74
CA ALA A 65 -0.79 13.63 46.48
C ALA A 65 -2.16 13.23 47.05
N THR A 66 -2.80 14.14 47.72
CA THR A 66 -4.24 14.05 48.11
C THR A 66 -5.15 14.33 46.92
N GLN A 67 -4.72 15.20 46.00
CA GLN A 67 -5.41 15.53 44.75
C GLN A 67 -4.43 15.40 43.56
N PRO A 68 -4.38 14.25 42.86
CA PRO A 68 -3.43 14.03 41.79
C PRO A 68 -3.52 15.01 40.61
N ARG A 69 -4.70 15.61 40.40
CA ARG A 69 -4.92 16.61 39.31
C ARG A 69 -4.18 17.90 39.55
N ASP A 70 -4.22 18.40 40.80
CA ASP A 70 -3.54 19.65 41.17
C ASP A 70 -2.03 19.49 41.00
N VAL A 71 -1.50 18.33 41.37
CA VAL A 71 -0.09 17.98 41.15
C VAL A 71 0.29 17.97 39.68
N LEU A 72 -0.55 17.41 38.79
CA LEU A 72 -0.28 17.46 37.35
C LEU A 72 -0.36 18.87 36.78
N ALA A 73 -1.28 19.73 37.29
CA ALA A 73 -1.35 21.11 36.89
C ALA A 73 -0.09 21.89 37.33
N ASP A 74 0.43 21.62 38.54
CA ASP A 74 1.68 22.19 39.02
C ASP A 74 2.90 21.72 38.22
N LEU A 75 2.99 20.42 37.95
CA LEU A 75 4.06 19.80 37.14
C LEU A 75 4.04 20.24 35.67
N ALA A 76 2.91 20.72 35.16
CA ALA A 76 2.82 21.37 33.87
C ALA A 76 3.65 22.67 33.78
N HIS A 77 4.09 23.21 34.93
CA HIS A 77 4.97 24.36 35.04
C HIS A 77 6.39 23.98 35.53
N ASP A 78 6.75 22.69 35.59
CA ASP A 78 8.09 22.26 35.98
C ASP A 78 9.15 22.85 35.04
N ASN A 79 10.34 23.15 35.57
CA ASN A 79 11.42 23.73 34.78
C ASN A 79 11.95 22.79 33.69
N ARG A 80 11.73 21.48 33.83
CA ARG A 80 12.19 20.44 32.91
C ARG A 80 11.17 20.18 31.79
N PRO A 81 11.53 20.39 30.52
CA PRO A 81 10.61 20.16 29.40
C PRO A 81 10.14 18.71 29.27
N ASP A 82 10.97 17.73 29.63
CA ASP A 82 10.63 16.30 29.59
C ASP A 82 9.54 15.95 30.60
N VAL A 83 9.54 16.57 31.79
CA VAL A 83 8.44 16.45 32.77
C VAL A 83 7.15 17.02 32.20
N ARG A 84 7.19 18.23 31.61
CA ARG A 84 6.00 18.85 31.02
C ARG A 84 5.44 18.06 29.85
N VAL A 85 6.31 17.42 29.02
CA VAL A 85 5.87 16.49 27.95
C VAL A 85 5.13 15.31 28.53
N PHE A 86 5.69 14.65 29.56
CA PHE A 86 5.05 13.48 30.17
C PHE A 86 3.73 13.86 30.86
N VAL A 87 3.68 15.01 31.51
CA VAL A 87 2.43 15.54 32.09
C VAL A 87 1.36 15.81 31.03
N ALA A 88 1.73 16.36 29.87
CA ALA A 88 0.77 16.56 28.77
C ALA A 88 0.17 15.24 28.30
N MET A 89 0.95 14.16 28.25
CA MET A 89 0.46 12.83 27.88
C MET A 89 -0.46 12.25 28.97
N LEU A 90 -0.11 12.38 30.25
CA LEU A 90 -0.96 11.94 31.36
C LEU A 90 -2.30 12.67 31.38
N LEU A 91 -2.31 13.98 31.12
CA LEU A 91 -3.53 14.77 31.03
C LEU A 91 -4.45 14.29 29.90
N ALA A 92 -3.89 13.86 28.76
CA ALA A 92 -4.69 13.26 27.68
C ALA A 92 -5.41 11.98 28.09
N GLU A 93 -4.80 11.21 29.01
CA GLU A 93 -5.36 9.94 29.46
C GLU A 93 -6.41 10.10 30.58
N LEU A 94 -6.41 11.25 31.30
CA LEU A 94 -7.38 11.51 32.37
C LEU A 94 -8.82 11.63 31.86
N GLY A 95 -9.00 12.10 30.63
CA GLY A 95 -10.31 12.07 29.95
C GLY A 95 -11.30 13.13 30.46
N ASP A 96 -10.88 14.25 31.08
CA ASP A 96 -11.76 15.27 31.61
C ASP A 96 -11.50 16.70 31.04
N GLY A 97 -12.51 17.57 31.16
CA GLY A 97 -12.46 18.93 30.64
C GLY A 97 -11.48 19.87 31.36
N GLU A 98 -11.12 19.60 32.61
CA GLU A 98 -10.15 20.41 33.37
C GLU A 98 -8.72 20.16 32.83
N ALA A 99 -8.40 18.92 32.45
CA ALA A 99 -7.13 18.60 31.77
C ALA A 99 -6.94 19.44 30.50
N ALA A 100 -8.02 19.72 29.77
CA ALA A 100 -7.95 20.55 28.57
C ALA A 100 -7.42 21.96 28.83
N LYS A 101 -7.78 22.59 29.94
CA LYS A 101 -7.30 23.95 30.27
C LYS A 101 -5.78 23.98 30.41
N THR A 102 -5.21 23.03 31.11
CA THR A 102 -3.76 22.90 31.28
C THR A 102 -3.08 22.62 29.95
N LEU A 103 -3.65 21.73 29.12
CA LEU A 103 -3.12 21.44 27.79
C LEU A 103 -3.15 22.66 26.86
N TRP A 104 -4.19 23.51 26.91
CA TRP A 104 -4.23 24.76 26.16
C TRP A 104 -3.14 25.77 26.63
N THR A 105 -2.77 25.73 27.91
CA THR A 105 -1.63 26.51 28.42
C THR A 105 -0.31 25.97 27.88
N LEU A 106 -0.13 24.63 27.86
CA LEU A 106 1.07 23.98 27.35
C LEU A 106 1.27 24.16 25.83
N LEU A 107 0.24 24.50 25.06
CA LEU A 107 0.42 24.92 23.65
C LEU A 107 1.28 26.20 23.52
N ARG A 108 1.42 26.99 24.58
CA ARG A 108 2.25 28.20 24.64
C ARG A 108 3.60 27.97 25.30
N ASP A 109 3.99 26.72 25.54
CA ASP A 109 5.25 26.36 26.18
C ASP A 109 6.47 26.82 25.37
N ASP A 110 7.58 27.08 26.05
CA ASP A 110 8.82 27.48 25.41
C ASP A 110 9.42 26.31 24.59
N SER A 111 9.24 25.07 25.04
CA SER A 111 9.69 23.87 24.33
C SER A 111 8.74 23.51 23.21
N GLU A 112 9.26 23.36 21.98
CA GLU A 112 8.50 22.89 20.82
C GLU A 112 7.89 21.51 21.06
N LEU A 113 8.65 20.60 21.70
CA LEU A 113 8.19 19.25 21.99
C LEU A 113 6.97 19.25 22.92
N VAL A 114 6.99 20.11 23.93
CA VAL A 114 5.84 20.28 24.85
C VAL A 114 4.62 20.79 24.09
N ARG A 115 4.78 21.82 23.24
CA ARG A 115 3.68 22.37 22.43
C ARG A 115 3.04 21.32 21.52
N VAL A 116 3.87 20.54 20.77
CA VAL A 116 3.39 19.51 19.86
C VAL A 116 2.67 18.39 20.62
N THR A 117 3.23 17.98 21.76
CA THR A 117 2.61 16.95 22.61
C THR A 117 1.27 17.42 23.17
N ALA A 118 1.20 18.65 23.66
CA ALA A 118 -0.05 19.24 24.17
C ALA A 118 -1.14 19.31 23.09
N GLY A 119 -0.78 19.68 21.85
CA GLY A 119 -1.72 19.68 20.72
C GLY A 119 -2.26 18.28 20.40
N GLY A 120 -1.39 17.27 20.37
CA GLY A 120 -1.79 15.87 20.20
C GLY A 120 -2.67 15.36 21.36
N ALA A 121 -2.32 15.75 22.59
CA ALA A 121 -3.06 15.41 23.80
C ALA A 121 -4.48 15.99 23.79
N LEU A 122 -4.66 17.24 23.36
CA LEU A 122 -5.99 17.87 23.21
C LEU A 122 -6.87 17.12 22.19
N VAL A 123 -6.30 16.73 21.04
CA VAL A 123 -7.04 15.96 20.05
C VAL A 123 -7.48 14.61 20.60
N ARG A 124 -6.59 13.91 21.32
CA ARG A 124 -6.92 12.63 21.94
C ARG A 124 -7.97 12.76 23.04
N LEU A 125 -7.84 13.78 23.86
CA LEU A 125 -8.80 14.06 24.94
C LEU A 125 -10.21 14.33 24.39
N ALA A 126 -10.31 15.09 23.30
CA ALA A 126 -11.58 15.39 22.64
C ALA A 126 -12.30 14.16 22.07
N GLN A 127 -11.57 13.09 21.76
CA GLN A 127 -12.16 11.81 21.33
C GLN A 127 -12.83 11.05 22.48
N GLN A 128 -12.46 11.37 23.72
CA GLN A 128 -12.93 10.68 24.93
C GLN A 128 -14.01 11.46 25.67
N ALA A 129 -13.93 12.79 25.68
CA ALA A 129 -14.86 13.65 26.39
C ALA A 129 -15.02 15.02 25.71
N PRO A 130 -16.17 15.70 25.88
CA PRO A 130 -16.32 17.10 25.46
C PRO A 130 -15.28 17.99 26.17
N ILE A 131 -14.54 18.78 25.42
CA ILE A 131 -13.56 19.73 25.97
C ILE A 131 -13.95 21.17 25.66
N ALA A 132 -13.60 22.09 26.57
CA ALA A 132 -13.71 23.51 26.27
C ALA A 132 -12.61 23.93 25.28
N VAL A 133 -13.01 24.52 24.16
CA VAL A 133 -12.09 24.95 23.11
C VAL A 133 -11.61 26.36 23.35
N SER A 134 -10.32 26.61 23.16
CA SER A 134 -9.72 27.92 23.28
C SER A 134 -9.03 28.36 21.99
N ALA A 135 -9.57 29.40 21.35
CA ALA A 135 -8.95 30.05 20.21
C ALA A 135 -7.87 31.09 20.61
N GLY A 136 -7.63 31.28 21.91
CA GLY A 136 -6.70 32.31 22.41
C GLY A 136 -5.26 32.17 21.92
N GLY A 137 -4.82 30.94 21.59
CA GLY A 137 -3.51 30.69 21.00
C GLY A 137 -3.32 31.24 19.60
N LEU A 138 -4.41 31.58 18.87
CA LEU A 138 -4.33 32.23 17.55
C LEU A 138 -3.83 33.70 17.64
N LYS A 139 -3.76 34.27 18.83
CA LYS A 139 -3.28 35.65 19.09
C LYS A 139 -1.94 35.68 19.86
N ASP A 140 -1.24 34.53 19.94
CA ASP A 140 0.08 34.47 20.57
C ASP A 140 1.12 35.21 19.72
N ASP A 141 2.12 35.81 20.36
CA ASP A 141 3.18 36.55 19.67
C ASP A 141 4.02 35.63 18.75
N ARG A 142 4.13 34.36 19.08
CA ARG A 142 4.90 33.36 18.36
C ARG A 142 4.08 32.72 17.23
N PRO A 143 4.50 32.78 15.97
CA PRO A 143 3.76 32.22 14.84
C PRO A 143 3.64 30.68 14.92
N GLU A 144 4.59 29.99 15.56
CA GLU A 144 4.53 28.55 15.78
C GLU A 144 3.35 28.16 16.67
N VAL A 145 3.06 28.93 17.70
CA VAL A 145 1.91 28.71 18.60
C VAL A 145 0.61 28.98 17.86
N ARG A 146 0.54 30.10 17.11
CA ARG A 146 -0.65 30.41 16.29
C ARG A 146 -0.95 29.31 15.29
N ARG A 147 0.08 28.82 14.56
CA ARG A 147 -0.06 27.74 13.61
C ARG A 147 -0.51 26.44 14.27
N LEU A 148 0.12 26.05 15.40
CA LEU A 148 -0.23 24.82 16.12
C LEU A 148 -1.66 24.87 16.66
N THR A 149 -2.09 26.05 17.14
CA THR A 149 -3.46 26.27 17.60
C THR A 149 -4.46 26.06 16.45
N ALA A 150 -4.21 26.65 15.27
CA ALA A 150 -5.03 26.44 14.08
C ALA A 150 -5.13 24.95 13.68
N GLY A 151 -3.99 24.24 13.67
CA GLY A 151 -3.94 22.81 13.37
C GLY A 151 -4.65 21.96 14.43
N THR A 152 -4.62 22.33 15.69
CA THR A 152 -5.35 21.65 16.77
C THR A 152 -6.86 21.88 16.62
N LEU A 153 -7.30 23.12 16.39
CA LEU A 153 -8.71 23.45 16.13
C LEU A 153 -9.26 22.68 14.93
N ARG A 154 -8.48 22.55 13.85
CA ARG A 154 -8.83 21.75 12.67
C ARG A 154 -9.11 20.29 13.05
N LYS A 155 -8.18 19.65 13.75
CA LYS A 155 -8.32 18.23 14.16
C LYS A 155 -9.48 17.99 15.12
N LEU A 156 -9.87 19.01 15.89
CA LEU A 156 -11.04 18.96 16.76
C LEU A 156 -12.36 19.12 15.98
N GLY A 157 -12.33 19.64 14.76
CA GLY A 157 -13.52 19.95 13.97
C GLY A 157 -14.43 21.00 14.60
N GLU A 158 -13.85 21.95 15.36
CA GLU A 158 -14.60 22.86 16.25
C GLU A 158 -15.15 24.06 15.51
N LYS A 159 -16.45 24.05 15.23
CA LYS A 159 -17.16 25.11 14.50
C LYS A 159 -17.21 26.44 15.26
N GLY A 160 -17.16 26.44 16.59
CA GLY A 160 -17.15 27.62 17.41
C GLY A 160 -15.89 28.49 17.24
N ALA A 161 -14.83 27.95 16.63
CA ALA A 161 -13.61 28.69 16.35
C ALA A 161 -13.61 29.45 15.00
N GLU A 162 -14.66 29.31 14.19
CA GLU A 162 -14.72 29.87 12.81
C GLU A 162 -14.36 31.35 12.74
N THR A 163 -14.98 32.19 13.57
CA THR A 163 -14.73 33.64 13.55
C THR A 163 -13.26 33.96 13.85
N ALA A 164 -12.67 33.31 14.85
CA ALA A 164 -11.27 33.50 15.21
C ALA A 164 -10.31 33.00 14.12
N LEU A 165 -10.67 31.94 13.42
CA LEU A 165 -9.91 31.43 12.26
C LEU A 165 -10.02 32.39 11.07
N ILE A 166 -11.20 32.97 10.81
CA ILE A 166 -11.39 33.99 9.75
C ILE A 166 -10.49 35.21 10.02
N ASP A 167 -10.45 35.72 11.25
CA ASP A 167 -9.55 36.80 11.63
C ASP A 167 -8.07 36.44 11.42
N ALA A 168 -7.69 35.22 11.75
CA ALA A 168 -6.32 34.71 11.61
C ALA A 168 -5.88 34.46 10.16
N LEU A 169 -6.79 34.49 9.16
CA LEU A 169 -6.42 34.53 7.74
C LEU A 169 -5.62 35.78 7.35
N GLN A 170 -5.59 36.80 8.15
CA GLN A 170 -4.81 38.02 7.94
C GLN A 170 -3.43 37.99 8.63
N ASP A 171 -3.03 36.85 9.20
CA ASP A 171 -1.75 36.71 9.90
C ASP A 171 -0.56 37.16 9.03
N GLU A 172 0.42 37.79 9.64
CA GLU A 172 1.65 38.20 8.94
C GLU A 172 2.46 37.00 8.41
N ASN A 173 2.41 35.86 9.13
CA ASN A 173 3.15 34.64 8.80
C ASN A 173 2.36 33.79 7.83
N GLU A 174 2.96 33.46 6.71
CA GLU A 174 2.32 32.65 5.65
C GLU A 174 1.97 31.21 6.08
N MET A 175 2.76 30.60 7.00
CA MET A 175 2.50 29.25 7.48
C MET A 175 1.28 29.22 8.42
N VAL A 176 1.03 30.31 9.14
CA VAL A 176 -0.19 30.50 9.95
C VAL A 176 -1.38 30.63 9.01
N ARG A 177 -1.33 31.55 8.03
CA ARG A 177 -2.42 31.74 7.06
C ARG A 177 -2.76 30.44 6.31
N MET A 178 -1.73 29.67 5.89
CA MET A 178 -1.90 28.37 5.23
C MET A 178 -2.64 27.36 6.14
N GLU A 179 -2.17 27.19 7.39
CA GLU A 179 -2.80 26.24 8.34
C GLU A 179 -4.22 26.68 8.70
N VAL A 180 -4.46 27.98 8.84
CA VAL A 180 -5.80 28.54 9.09
C VAL A 180 -6.74 28.30 7.92
N ALA A 181 -6.29 28.53 6.67
CA ALA A 181 -7.09 28.22 5.48
C ALA A 181 -7.44 26.71 5.43
N THR A 182 -6.47 25.86 5.79
CA THR A 182 -6.71 24.42 5.90
C THR A 182 -7.67 24.08 7.06
N ALA A 183 -7.58 24.79 8.20
CA ALA A 183 -8.49 24.55 9.33
C ALA A 183 -9.94 24.91 8.99
N LEU A 184 -10.14 25.97 8.22
CA LEU A 184 -11.48 26.39 7.80
C LEU A 184 -12.17 25.38 6.89
N SER A 185 -11.44 24.49 6.19
CA SER A 185 -12.06 23.40 5.42
C SER A 185 -12.82 22.39 6.28
N GLU A 186 -12.43 22.23 7.54
CA GLU A 186 -13.03 21.28 8.50
C GLU A 186 -13.98 21.97 9.50
N CYS A 187 -13.62 23.17 9.93
CA CYS A 187 -14.30 23.91 11.00
C CYS A 187 -15.24 25.00 10.48
N GLY A 188 -15.07 25.42 9.21
CA GLY A 188 -15.80 26.55 8.64
C GLY A 188 -17.20 26.21 8.17
N SER A 189 -17.99 27.26 7.95
CA SER A 189 -19.26 27.26 7.25
C SER A 189 -19.15 28.12 5.98
N ASN A 190 -20.23 28.26 5.23
CA ASN A 190 -20.24 29.16 4.07
C ASN A 190 -19.88 30.63 4.41
N ASN A 191 -19.89 31.02 5.68
CA ASN A 191 -19.49 32.37 6.10
C ASN A 191 -17.99 32.65 5.88
N CYS A 192 -17.13 31.62 5.88
CA CYS A 192 -15.71 31.79 5.63
C CYS A 192 -15.34 31.88 4.14
N VAL A 193 -16.25 31.54 3.24
CA VAL A 193 -16.01 31.49 1.77
C VAL A 193 -15.46 32.82 1.23
N PRO A 194 -16.04 34.00 1.53
CA PRO A 194 -15.51 35.26 1.02
C PRO A 194 -14.05 35.50 1.43
N SER A 195 -13.71 35.21 2.70
CA SER A 195 -12.34 35.39 3.22
C SER A 195 -11.34 34.38 2.61
N LEU A 196 -11.78 33.16 2.31
CA LEU A 196 -10.96 32.19 1.57
C LEU A 196 -10.75 32.60 0.11
N ILE A 197 -11.76 33.19 -0.54
CA ILE A 197 -11.64 33.74 -1.90
C ILE A 197 -10.60 34.85 -1.94
N ASP A 198 -10.56 35.74 -0.95
CA ASP A 198 -9.51 36.76 -0.85
C ASP A 198 -8.10 36.13 -0.75
N ARG A 199 -7.96 35.02 -0.05
CA ARG A 199 -6.67 34.30 0.07
C ARG A 199 -6.21 33.63 -1.22
N LEU A 200 -7.05 33.47 -2.24
CA LEU A 200 -6.62 33.04 -3.57
C LEU A 200 -5.70 34.06 -4.26
N GLN A 201 -5.62 35.28 -3.76
CA GLN A 201 -4.69 36.33 -4.22
C GLN A 201 -3.49 36.51 -3.28
N ASP A 202 -3.28 35.62 -2.32
CA ASP A 202 -2.16 35.73 -1.39
C ASP A 202 -0.81 35.68 -2.11
N ARG A 203 0.17 36.40 -1.59
CA ARG A 203 1.55 36.40 -2.12
C ARG A 203 2.20 35.03 -2.05
N SER A 204 1.84 34.21 -1.05
CA SER A 204 2.37 32.87 -0.85
C SER A 204 1.61 31.83 -1.67
N VAL A 205 2.34 31.03 -2.42
CA VAL A 205 1.80 29.88 -3.15
C VAL A 205 1.09 28.89 -2.24
N LEU A 206 1.67 28.65 -1.05
CA LEU A 206 1.12 27.73 -0.05
C LEU A 206 -0.26 28.17 0.44
N VAL A 207 -0.41 29.48 0.68
CA VAL A 207 -1.69 30.04 1.12
C VAL A 207 -2.74 29.98 0.01
N ARG A 208 -2.36 30.34 -1.24
CA ARG A 208 -3.28 30.25 -2.39
C ARG A 208 -3.74 28.81 -2.61
N ALA A 209 -2.82 27.83 -2.56
CA ALA A 209 -3.15 26.42 -2.73
C ALA A 209 -4.05 25.88 -1.60
N ALA A 210 -3.77 26.26 -0.33
CA ALA A 210 -4.59 25.89 0.82
C ALA A 210 -6.00 26.49 0.72
N ALA A 211 -6.11 27.76 0.34
CA ALA A 211 -7.40 28.42 0.13
C ALA A 211 -8.20 27.75 -1.01
N ALA A 212 -7.53 27.43 -2.13
CA ALA A 212 -8.17 26.69 -3.22
C ALA A 212 -8.67 25.32 -2.76
N SER A 213 -7.86 24.58 -1.99
CA SER A 213 -8.26 23.28 -1.43
C SER A 213 -9.43 23.41 -0.45
N ALA A 214 -9.41 24.42 0.41
CA ALA A 214 -10.48 24.66 1.38
C ALA A 214 -11.83 24.97 0.70
N LEU A 215 -11.81 25.78 -0.36
CA LEU A 215 -13.03 26.16 -1.10
C LEU A 215 -13.76 24.95 -1.73
N GLY A 216 -13.05 23.85 -1.99
CA GLY A 216 -13.64 22.62 -2.49
C GLY A 216 -14.57 21.88 -1.49
N HIS A 217 -14.55 22.27 -0.22
CA HIS A 217 -15.40 21.66 0.82
C HIS A 217 -16.77 22.36 0.95
N PHE A 218 -16.94 23.54 0.35
CA PHE A 218 -18.15 24.34 0.44
C PHE A 218 -19.00 24.24 -0.83
N ASP A 219 -20.27 23.93 -0.65
CA ASP A 219 -21.24 23.89 -1.75
C ASP A 219 -21.80 25.31 -1.97
N ASP A 220 -20.98 26.14 -2.63
CA ASP A 220 -21.29 27.54 -2.90
C ASP A 220 -20.84 27.95 -4.31
N THR A 221 -21.70 28.65 -5.03
CA THR A 221 -21.47 29.07 -6.42
C THR A 221 -20.32 30.08 -6.54
N ALA A 222 -20.08 30.91 -5.51
CA ALA A 222 -18.96 31.83 -5.48
C ALA A 222 -17.62 31.07 -5.40
N SER A 223 -17.56 29.96 -4.64
CA SER A 223 -16.41 29.05 -4.56
C SER A 223 -16.08 28.48 -5.94
N ILE A 224 -17.07 27.96 -6.69
CA ILE A 224 -16.90 27.42 -8.03
C ILE A 224 -16.30 28.49 -8.97
N SER A 225 -16.91 29.67 -9.00
CA SER A 225 -16.49 30.76 -9.86
C SER A 225 -15.06 31.23 -9.55
N ALA A 226 -14.70 31.25 -8.28
CA ALA A 226 -13.35 31.60 -7.84
C ALA A 226 -12.32 30.54 -8.21
N LEU A 227 -12.63 29.25 -7.99
CA LEU A 227 -11.77 28.12 -8.36
C LEU A 227 -11.52 28.05 -9.88
N VAL A 228 -12.54 28.30 -10.70
CA VAL A 228 -12.37 28.37 -12.16
C VAL A 228 -11.38 29.46 -12.58
N LYS A 229 -11.38 30.62 -11.89
CA LYS A 229 -10.38 31.67 -12.16
C LYS A 229 -8.96 31.22 -11.77
N VAL A 230 -8.83 30.45 -10.70
CA VAL A 230 -7.55 29.94 -10.18
C VAL A 230 -6.94 28.83 -11.07
N LEU A 231 -7.68 28.23 -11.98
CA LEU A 231 -7.11 27.37 -13.03
C LEU A 231 -6.07 28.09 -13.92
N LYS A 232 -6.00 29.40 -13.84
CA LYS A 232 -5.00 30.24 -14.54
C LYS A 232 -3.91 30.78 -13.62
N ASP A 233 -3.79 30.27 -12.38
CA ASP A 233 -2.70 30.70 -11.50
C ASP A 233 -1.34 30.37 -12.13
N ARG A 234 -0.37 31.26 -11.90
CA ARG A 234 1.00 31.09 -12.40
C ARG A 234 1.69 29.83 -11.86
N ASP A 235 1.30 29.38 -10.68
CA ASP A 235 1.90 28.23 -10.00
C ASP A 235 1.04 26.99 -10.19
N TRP A 236 1.66 25.92 -10.67
CA TRP A 236 0.96 24.68 -10.96
C TRP A 236 0.37 23.98 -9.72
N HIS A 237 0.96 24.15 -8.51
CA HIS A 237 0.39 23.58 -7.28
C HIS A 237 -0.98 24.20 -6.97
N VAL A 238 -1.12 25.51 -7.23
CA VAL A 238 -2.39 26.21 -7.03
C VAL A 238 -3.42 25.77 -8.07
N ARG A 239 -3.02 25.63 -9.36
CA ARG A 239 -3.89 25.09 -10.41
C ARG A 239 -4.34 23.66 -10.10
N ALA A 240 -3.41 22.80 -9.65
CA ALA A 240 -3.71 21.43 -9.27
C ALA A 240 -4.67 21.34 -8.08
N ALA A 241 -4.53 22.20 -7.07
CA ALA A 241 -5.45 22.31 -5.95
C ALA A 241 -6.84 22.75 -6.42
N ALA A 242 -6.92 23.72 -7.32
CA ALA A 242 -8.18 24.20 -7.87
C ALA A 242 -8.92 23.10 -8.66
N VAL A 243 -8.19 22.34 -9.51
CA VAL A 243 -8.75 21.19 -10.24
C VAL A 243 -9.33 20.15 -9.29
N GLN A 244 -8.58 19.77 -8.24
CA GLN A 244 -9.03 18.79 -7.25
C GLN A 244 -10.28 19.27 -6.51
N SER A 245 -10.34 20.56 -6.16
CA SER A 245 -11.48 21.15 -5.49
C SER A 245 -12.70 21.22 -6.40
N LEU A 246 -12.52 21.56 -7.68
CA LEU A 246 -13.59 21.51 -8.67
C LEU A 246 -14.12 20.09 -8.87
N ALA A 247 -13.26 19.05 -8.85
CA ALA A 247 -13.70 17.66 -8.90
C ALA A 247 -14.59 17.28 -7.70
N MET A 248 -14.26 17.73 -6.49
CA MET A 248 -15.07 17.50 -5.29
C MET A 248 -16.43 18.20 -5.38
N VAL A 249 -16.46 19.42 -5.89
CA VAL A 249 -17.70 20.19 -6.06
C VAL A 249 -18.56 19.62 -7.18
N THR A 250 -17.96 19.19 -8.30
CA THR A 250 -18.69 18.65 -9.46
C THR A 250 -19.53 17.43 -9.10
N SER A 251 -19.08 16.62 -8.14
CA SER A 251 -19.85 15.46 -7.66
C SER A 251 -21.11 15.85 -6.90
N ARG A 252 -21.22 17.10 -6.43
CA ARG A 252 -22.32 17.62 -5.59
C ARG A 252 -23.14 18.72 -6.25
N ALA A 253 -22.55 19.47 -7.19
CA ALA A 253 -23.15 20.66 -7.78
C ALA A 253 -24.32 20.38 -8.70
N SER A 254 -25.34 21.24 -8.63
CA SER A 254 -26.47 21.27 -9.56
C SER A 254 -26.09 21.80 -10.96
N ASP A 255 -25.03 22.60 -11.06
CA ASP A 255 -24.52 23.18 -12.32
C ASP A 255 -23.15 22.65 -12.69
N ARG A 256 -23.12 21.40 -13.16
CA ARG A 256 -21.89 20.73 -13.64
C ARG A 256 -21.30 21.43 -14.88
N ALA A 257 -22.12 22.07 -15.69
CA ALA A 257 -21.69 22.71 -16.92
C ALA A 257 -20.70 23.86 -16.69
N ALA A 258 -20.83 24.59 -15.59
CA ALA A 258 -19.91 25.67 -15.19
C ALA A 258 -18.48 25.19 -14.94
N VAL A 259 -18.29 23.90 -14.63
CA VAL A 259 -17.01 23.30 -14.29
C VAL A 259 -16.41 22.50 -15.45
N THR A 260 -17.24 21.84 -16.25
CA THR A 260 -16.83 20.94 -17.33
C THR A 260 -15.92 21.64 -18.36
N GLU A 261 -16.36 22.77 -18.92
CA GLU A 261 -15.59 23.46 -19.97
C GLU A 261 -14.23 24.00 -19.48
N PRO A 262 -14.13 24.62 -18.30
CA PRO A 262 -12.82 24.98 -17.72
C PRO A 262 -11.87 23.79 -17.54
N LEU A 263 -12.38 22.64 -17.08
CA LEU A 263 -11.57 21.43 -16.91
C LEU A 263 -11.12 20.83 -18.24
N ILE A 264 -12.00 20.86 -19.28
CA ILE A 264 -11.62 20.45 -20.64
C ILE A 264 -10.45 21.31 -21.16
N ASN A 265 -10.52 22.62 -20.97
CA ASN A 265 -9.45 23.53 -21.37
C ASN A 265 -8.16 23.24 -20.60
N THR A 266 -8.25 22.97 -19.29
CA THR A 266 -7.09 22.60 -18.48
C THR A 266 -6.47 21.28 -18.96
N LEU A 267 -7.26 20.25 -19.24
CA LEU A 267 -6.78 18.98 -19.78
C LEU A 267 -6.02 19.16 -21.10
N ARG A 268 -6.50 20.04 -21.97
CA ARG A 268 -5.92 20.25 -23.29
C ARG A 268 -4.67 21.12 -23.30
N SER A 269 -4.58 22.10 -22.41
CA SER A 269 -3.62 23.19 -22.54
C SER A 269 -2.73 23.48 -21.32
N ASP A 270 -2.92 22.82 -20.19
CA ASP A 270 -2.02 23.06 -19.05
C ASP A 270 -0.60 22.54 -19.32
N ASP A 271 0.41 23.31 -18.99
CA ASP A 271 1.82 22.96 -19.23
C ASP A 271 2.28 21.79 -18.34
N TYR A 272 1.66 21.58 -17.18
CA TYR A 272 2.05 20.55 -16.23
C TYR A 272 1.21 19.27 -16.38
N ALA A 273 1.90 18.14 -16.60
CA ALA A 273 1.27 16.83 -16.74
C ALA A 273 0.35 16.47 -15.56
N LEU A 274 0.78 16.75 -14.30
CA LEU A 274 -0.03 16.47 -13.11
C LEU A 274 -1.34 17.26 -13.07
N VAL A 275 -1.36 18.47 -13.59
CA VAL A 275 -2.58 19.29 -13.65
C VAL A 275 -3.55 18.72 -14.69
N ARG A 276 -3.01 18.30 -15.87
CA ARG A 276 -3.80 17.62 -16.91
C ARG A 276 -4.37 16.29 -16.42
N ASP A 277 -3.58 15.49 -15.68
CA ASP A 277 -4.00 14.25 -15.05
C ASP A 277 -5.20 14.46 -14.14
N ARG A 278 -5.09 15.38 -13.20
CA ARG A 278 -6.20 15.71 -12.29
C ARG A 278 -7.43 16.26 -13.03
N ALA A 279 -7.23 17.01 -14.11
CA ALA A 279 -8.33 17.49 -14.93
C ALA A 279 -9.05 16.34 -15.66
N ALA A 280 -8.29 15.35 -16.15
CA ALA A 280 -8.86 14.14 -16.73
C ALA A 280 -9.70 13.35 -15.71
N ASP A 281 -9.14 13.11 -14.52
CA ASP A 281 -9.85 12.43 -13.43
C ASP A 281 -11.13 13.19 -13.04
N ALA A 282 -11.05 14.51 -12.88
CA ALA A 282 -12.21 15.34 -12.56
C ALA A 282 -13.32 15.25 -13.61
N LEU A 283 -12.96 15.23 -14.89
CA LEU A 283 -13.91 15.03 -16.01
C LEU A 283 -14.50 13.62 -16.00
N GLY A 284 -13.72 12.61 -15.63
CA GLY A 284 -14.22 11.24 -15.47
C GLY A 284 -15.35 11.11 -14.45
N TYR A 285 -15.29 11.88 -13.37
CA TYR A 285 -16.33 11.90 -12.33
C TYR A 285 -17.54 12.80 -12.67
N ALA A 286 -17.44 13.62 -13.71
CA ALA A 286 -18.50 14.57 -14.04
C ALA A 286 -19.79 13.90 -14.55
N ASP A 287 -19.71 12.67 -15.06
CA ASP A 287 -20.82 11.90 -15.66
C ASP A 287 -21.64 12.76 -16.67
N ASP A 288 -20.92 13.49 -17.52
CA ASP A 288 -21.44 14.45 -18.49
C ASP A 288 -20.97 14.08 -19.90
N GLU A 289 -21.86 14.13 -20.87
CA GLU A 289 -21.56 13.75 -22.25
C GLU A 289 -20.43 14.59 -22.86
N LYS A 290 -20.37 15.90 -22.59
CA LYS A 290 -19.29 16.77 -23.07
C LYS A 290 -17.93 16.40 -22.45
N ALA A 291 -17.92 16.06 -21.16
CA ALA A 291 -16.74 15.58 -20.49
C ALA A 291 -16.23 14.28 -21.13
N MET A 292 -17.12 13.33 -21.41
CA MET A 292 -16.76 12.07 -22.07
C MET A 292 -16.25 12.30 -23.50
N GLN A 293 -16.91 13.14 -24.28
CA GLN A 293 -16.41 13.53 -25.60
C GLN A 293 -15.02 14.16 -25.55
N ALA A 294 -14.75 15.02 -24.57
CA ALA A 294 -13.44 15.64 -24.39
C ALA A 294 -12.36 14.63 -23.99
N LEU A 295 -12.70 13.67 -23.11
CA LEU A 295 -11.79 12.59 -22.73
C LEU A 295 -11.47 11.68 -23.93
N VAL A 296 -12.47 11.33 -24.76
CA VAL A 296 -12.25 10.54 -25.98
C VAL A 296 -11.37 11.33 -26.98
N GLN A 297 -11.61 12.64 -27.16
CA GLN A 297 -10.74 13.49 -27.98
C GLN A 297 -9.32 13.58 -27.40
N ALA A 298 -9.16 13.57 -26.09
CA ALA A 298 -7.85 13.56 -25.43
C ALA A 298 -7.05 12.27 -25.71
N LEU A 299 -7.74 11.15 -26.01
CA LEU A 299 -7.06 9.89 -26.41
C LEU A 299 -6.37 9.99 -27.77
N VAL A 300 -6.81 10.86 -28.67
CA VAL A 300 -6.18 11.08 -29.99
C VAL A 300 -5.19 12.25 -29.96
N SER A 301 -4.85 12.78 -28.77
CA SER A 301 -3.86 13.85 -28.61
C SER A 301 -2.45 13.37 -28.97
N ASP A 302 -1.63 14.24 -29.51
CA ASP A 302 -0.20 13.98 -29.75
C ASP A 302 0.59 13.78 -28.44
N ASN A 303 0.09 14.31 -27.32
CA ASN A 303 0.73 14.18 -26.02
C ASN A 303 0.40 12.81 -25.37
N ARG A 304 1.42 12.00 -25.16
CA ARG A 304 1.31 10.65 -24.58
C ARG A 304 0.68 10.66 -23.18
N ASP A 305 1.07 11.63 -22.33
CA ASP A 305 0.54 11.72 -20.96
C ASP A 305 -0.95 12.04 -20.98
N VAL A 306 -1.40 12.91 -21.88
CA VAL A 306 -2.81 13.24 -22.05
C VAL A 306 -3.61 12.00 -22.46
N ARG A 307 -3.12 11.19 -23.41
CA ARG A 307 -3.76 9.92 -23.80
C ARG A 307 -3.88 8.94 -22.62
N PHE A 308 -2.78 8.80 -21.87
CA PHE A 308 -2.76 7.89 -20.72
C PHE A 308 -3.79 8.28 -19.65
N HIS A 309 -3.80 9.55 -19.24
CA HIS A 309 -4.69 10.04 -18.19
C HIS A 309 -6.15 10.03 -18.63
N ALA A 310 -6.42 10.37 -19.90
CA ALA A 310 -7.78 10.28 -20.46
C ALA A 310 -8.30 8.84 -20.45
N ALA A 311 -7.49 7.86 -20.88
CA ALA A 311 -7.86 6.44 -20.85
C ALA A 311 -8.11 5.95 -19.41
N GLN A 312 -7.25 6.37 -18.47
CA GLN A 312 -7.37 6.01 -17.07
C GLN A 312 -8.65 6.61 -16.45
N ALA A 313 -8.95 7.88 -16.75
CA ALA A 313 -10.16 8.56 -16.28
C ALA A 313 -11.43 7.88 -16.78
N ILE A 314 -11.52 7.56 -18.08
CA ILE A 314 -12.65 6.84 -18.67
C ILE A 314 -12.85 5.47 -17.99
N ALA A 315 -11.75 4.75 -17.77
CA ALA A 315 -11.80 3.42 -17.14
C ALA A 315 -12.20 3.49 -15.66
N ASN A 316 -11.66 4.46 -14.90
CA ASN A 316 -11.96 4.66 -13.48
C ASN A 316 -13.43 5.07 -13.26
N ALA A 317 -13.92 5.94 -14.11
CA ALA A 317 -15.31 6.37 -14.10
C ALA A 317 -16.29 5.26 -14.52
N LYS A 318 -15.78 4.14 -15.09
CA LYS A 318 -16.59 3.09 -15.74
C LYS A 318 -17.57 3.67 -16.76
N ALA A 319 -17.11 4.67 -17.52
CA ALA A 319 -17.93 5.50 -18.40
C ALA A 319 -18.41 4.74 -19.63
N GLN A 320 -19.52 4.02 -19.49
CA GLN A 320 -20.14 3.24 -20.58
C GLN A 320 -20.53 4.12 -21.77
N SER A 321 -20.85 5.38 -21.55
CA SER A 321 -21.17 6.36 -22.59
C SER A 321 -19.99 6.68 -23.52
N ALA A 322 -18.74 6.44 -23.08
CA ALA A 322 -17.55 6.62 -23.92
C ALA A 322 -17.35 5.49 -24.94
N LEU A 323 -17.91 4.30 -24.70
CA LEU A 323 -17.63 3.11 -25.53
C LEU A 323 -18.03 3.28 -27.02
N PRO A 324 -19.19 3.86 -27.38
CA PRO A 324 -19.53 4.11 -28.78
C PRO A 324 -18.52 5.06 -29.47
N LEU A 325 -18.13 6.13 -28.80
CA LEU A 325 -17.15 7.10 -29.32
C LEU A 325 -15.76 6.46 -29.49
N LEU A 326 -15.33 5.61 -28.54
CA LEU A 326 -14.09 4.86 -28.63
C LEU A 326 -14.07 3.88 -29.80
N MET A 327 -15.23 3.28 -30.13
CA MET A 327 -15.36 2.39 -31.30
C MET A 327 -15.08 3.11 -32.62
N GLU A 328 -15.35 4.42 -32.73
CA GLU A 328 -15.07 5.21 -33.92
C GLU A 328 -13.55 5.40 -34.14
N HIS A 329 -12.77 5.46 -33.04
CA HIS A 329 -11.33 5.68 -33.05
C HIS A 329 -10.50 4.39 -32.95
N ARG A 330 -11.08 3.19 -32.96
CA ARG A 330 -10.38 1.91 -32.77
C ARG A 330 -9.33 1.61 -33.83
N HIS A 331 -9.42 2.24 -35.02
CA HIS A 331 -8.46 2.13 -36.12
C HIS A 331 -7.52 3.34 -36.25
N ASP A 332 -7.32 4.11 -35.17
CA ASP A 332 -6.41 5.25 -35.19
C ASP A 332 -5.03 4.86 -35.74
N SER A 333 -4.40 5.78 -36.49
CA SER A 333 -3.09 5.54 -37.08
C SER A 333 -1.98 5.35 -36.02
N ASN A 334 -2.15 5.98 -34.84
CA ASN A 334 -1.21 5.87 -33.73
C ASN A 334 -1.47 4.58 -32.90
N PRO A 335 -0.50 3.66 -32.83
CA PRO A 335 -0.66 2.42 -32.08
C PRO A 335 -0.91 2.66 -30.58
N GLU A 336 -0.36 3.73 -29.99
CA GLU A 336 -0.62 4.05 -28.58
C GLU A 336 -2.07 4.44 -28.32
N VAL A 337 -2.73 5.09 -29.29
CA VAL A 337 -4.18 5.39 -29.22
C VAL A 337 -4.98 4.07 -29.26
N ARG A 338 -4.68 3.19 -30.23
CA ARG A 338 -5.34 1.89 -30.32
C ARG A 338 -5.14 1.06 -29.06
N GLU A 339 -3.90 1.03 -28.51
CA GLU A 339 -3.57 0.38 -27.24
C GLU A 339 -4.49 0.85 -26.11
N LYS A 340 -4.64 2.19 -25.93
CA LYS A 340 -5.47 2.76 -24.86
C LYS A 340 -6.96 2.47 -25.05
N ILE A 341 -7.45 2.50 -26.28
CA ILE A 341 -8.84 2.15 -26.58
C ILE A 341 -9.12 0.68 -26.21
N ILE A 342 -8.26 -0.23 -26.64
CA ILE A 342 -8.40 -1.66 -26.32
C ILE A 342 -8.28 -1.90 -24.81
N ASP A 343 -7.40 -1.19 -24.09
CA ASP A 343 -7.30 -1.30 -22.62
C ASP A 343 -8.59 -0.85 -21.93
N VAL A 344 -9.19 0.26 -22.38
CA VAL A 344 -10.51 0.72 -21.90
C VAL A 344 -11.59 -0.32 -22.19
N PHE A 345 -11.63 -0.89 -23.39
CA PHE A 345 -12.58 -1.96 -23.73
C PHE A 345 -12.44 -3.17 -22.81
N GLY A 346 -11.21 -3.55 -22.46
CA GLY A 346 -10.96 -4.63 -21.51
C GLY A 346 -11.31 -4.33 -20.07
N LYS A 347 -11.34 -3.05 -19.66
CA LYS A 347 -11.66 -2.63 -18.30
C LYS A 347 -13.16 -2.42 -18.06
N ILE A 348 -13.86 -1.83 -19.02
CA ILE A 348 -15.26 -1.42 -18.87
C ILE A 348 -16.18 -1.87 -20.00
N GLY A 349 -15.64 -2.49 -21.06
CA GLY A 349 -16.43 -2.98 -22.18
C GLY A 349 -17.22 -4.25 -21.85
N GLY A 350 -18.04 -4.67 -22.79
CA GLY A 350 -18.83 -5.90 -22.75
C GLY A 350 -18.81 -6.61 -24.11
N ASN A 351 -19.84 -7.41 -24.38
CA ASN A 351 -19.95 -8.21 -25.60
C ASN A 351 -19.86 -7.39 -26.89
N ASN A 352 -20.29 -6.13 -26.89
CA ASN A 352 -20.26 -5.28 -28.06
C ASN A 352 -18.83 -4.84 -28.45
N GLN A 353 -17.90 -4.83 -27.52
CA GLN A 353 -16.49 -4.48 -27.74
C GLN A 353 -15.62 -5.70 -28.07
N LEU A 354 -16.12 -6.91 -27.81
CA LEU A 354 -15.39 -8.16 -28.05
C LEU A 354 -14.85 -8.29 -29.51
N PRO A 355 -15.60 -7.97 -30.58
CA PRO A 355 -15.06 -8.03 -31.94
C PRO A 355 -13.84 -7.13 -32.16
N ALA A 356 -13.86 -5.89 -31.60
CA ALA A 356 -12.73 -4.96 -31.70
C ALA A 356 -11.51 -5.43 -30.90
N ILE A 357 -11.72 -6.06 -29.74
CA ILE A 357 -10.65 -6.65 -28.94
C ILE A 357 -10.04 -7.85 -29.67
N ILE A 358 -10.86 -8.70 -30.30
CA ILE A 358 -10.39 -9.84 -31.11
C ILE A 358 -9.57 -9.32 -32.31
N GLU A 359 -10.04 -8.28 -33.00
CA GLU A 359 -9.29 -7.63 -34.08
C GLU A 359 -7.92 -7.14 -33.58
N GLY A 360 -7.87 -6.49 -32.42
CA GLY A 360 -6.64 -6.02 -31.78
C GLY A 360 -5.60 -7.10 -31.52
N THR A 361 -5.98 -8.38 -31.41
CA THR A 361 -5.02 -9.48 -31.27
C THR A 361 -4.20 -9.74 -32.55
N ASN A 362 -4.59 -9.18 -33.67
CA ASN A 362 -3.91 -9.24 -34.96
C ASN A 362 -3.35 -7.86 -35.39
N ASP A 363 -3.31 -6.89 -34.48
CA ASP A 363 -2.76 -5.56 -34.76
C ASP A 363 -1.29 -5.65 -35.24
N PRO A 364 -0.86 -4.80 -36.18
CA PRO A 364 0.54 -4.76 -36.59
C PRO A 364 1.50 -4.41 -35.47
N ASP A 365 1.04 -3.69 -34.43
CA ASP A 365 1.85 -3.35 -33.26
C ASP A 365 1.74 -4.42 -32.16
N PRO A 366 2.88 -5.02 -31.72
CA PRO A 366 2.89 -6.07 -30.70
C PRO A 366 2.33 -5.63 -29.34
N THR A 367 2.42 -4.35 -28.99
CA THR A 367 1.91 -3.82 -27.72
C THR A 367 0.38 -3.85 -27.72
N VAL A 368 -0.23 -3.45 -28.83
CA VAL A 368 -1.68 -3.53 -29.02
C VAL A 368 -2.17 -4.99 -28.93
N GLN A 369 -1.44 -5.93 -29.58
CA GLN A 369 -1.75 -7.36 -29.48
C GLN A 369 -1.76 -7.84 -28.02
N LEU A 370 -0.74 -7.48 -27.23
CA LEU A 370 -0.62 -7.89 -25.84
C LEU A 370 -1.74 -7.33 -24.97
N VAL A 371 -2.10 -6.06 -25.19
CA VAL A 371 -3.21 -5.42 -24.48
C VAL A 371 -4.54 -6.07 -24.86
N ALA A 372 -4.75 -6.40 -26.14
CA ALA A 372 -5.95 -7.09 -26.61
C ALA A 372 -6.10 -8.48 -25.96
N LEU A 373 -5.03 -9.27 -25.88
CA LEU A 373 -5.05 -10.57 -25.18
C LEU A 373 -5.33 -10.43 -23.69
N THR A 374 -4.81 -9.36 -23.07
CA THR A 374 -5.11 -9.03 -21.67
C THR A 374 -6.57 -8.62 -21.48
N ALA A 375 -7.13 -7.89 -22.43
CA ALA A 375 -8.54 -7.48 -22.43
C ALA A 375 -9.47 -8.70 -22.58
N LEU A 376 -9.17 -9.62 -23.50
CA LEU A 376 -9.91 -10.90 -23.63
C LEU A 376 -9.92 -11.71 -22.33
N ARG A 377 -8.77 -11.79 -21.67
CA ARG A 377 -8.65 -12.45 -20.37
C ARG A 377 -9.57 -11.86 -19.31
N ARG A 378 -9.72 -10.51 -19.27
CA ARG A 378 -10.57 -9.82 -18.29
C ARG A 378 -12.05 -10.01 -18.52
N LEU A 379 -12.46 -10.10 -19.78
CA LEU A 379 -13.88 -10.18 -20.13
C LEU A 379 -14.49 -11.57 -19.95
N HIS A 380 -13.68 -12.64 -19.83
CA HIS A 380 -14.13 -14.03 -19.69
C HIS A 380 -15.22 -14.45 -20.70
N GLU A 381 -15.24 -13.84 -21.87
CA GLU A 381 -16.38 -13.91 -22.79
C GLU A 381 -16.28 -15.12 -23.74
N ARG A 382 -17.46 -15.61 -24.18
CA ARG A 382 -17.56 -16.68 -25.17
C ARG A 382 -16.96 -16.20 -26.50
N GLY A 383 -16.05 -16.98 -27.08
CA GLY A 383 -15.33 -16.67 -28.32
C GLY A 383 -13.89 -16.20 -28.10
N GLY A 384 -13.54 -15.65 -26.93
CA GLY A 384 -12.17 -15.30 -26.61
C GLY A 384 -11.24 -16.51 -26.48
N GLY A 385 -11.76 -17.64 -26.01
CA GLY A 385 -11.02 -18.90 -25.86
C GLY A 385 -10.44 -19.43 -27.16
N ASP A 386 -11.20 -19.43 -28.25
CA ASP A 386 -10.74 -19.91 -29.56
C ASP A 386 -9.62 -19.02 -30.11
N VAL A 387 -9.71 -17.70 -29.91
CA VAL A 387 -8.66 -16.75 -30.30
C VAL A 387 -7.39 -17.00 -29.49
N LEU A 388 -7.50 -17.19 -28.17
CA LEU A 388 -6.37 -17.50 -27.31
C LEU A 388 -5.72 -18.84 -27.71
N LEU A 389 -6.52 -19.86 -28.08
CA LEU A 389 -6.02 -21.14 -28.59
C LEU A 389 -5.25 -21.01 -29.91
N GLN A 390 -5.61 -20.08 -30.77
CA GLN A 390 -4.82 -19.77 -31.97
C GLN A 390 -3.52 -19.06 -31.61
N LYS A 391 -3.56 -18.13 -30.65
CA LYS A 391 -2.44 -17.28 -30.26
C LYS A 391 -1.36 -17.99 -29.41
N ILE A 392 -1.60 -19.18 -28.88
CA ILE A 392 -0.53 -19.96 -28.25
C ILE A 392 0.52 -20.47 -29.26
N ALA A 393 0.29 -20.37 -30.56
CA ALA A 393 1.23 -20.73 -31.63
C ALA A 393 1.79 -19.47 -32.35
N ASP A 394 1.61 -18.27 -31.80
CA ASP A 394 2.08 -17.02 -32.39
C ASP A 394 3.63 -16.97 -32.48
N VAL A 395 4.17 -16.26 -33.49
CA VAL A 395 5.62 -16.11 -33.65
C VAL A 395 6.25 -15.32 -32.50
N ASN A 396 5.49 -14.39 -31.88
CA ASN A 396 5.96 -13.58 -30.77
C ASN A 396 5.79 -14.34 -29.44
N PRO A 397 6.87 -14.61 -28.68
CA PRO A 397 6.80 -15.33 -27.41
C PRO A 397 5.96 -14.61 -26.35
N HIS A 398 5.91 -13.26 -26.39
CA HIS A 398 5.07 -12.51 -25.46
C HIS A 398 3.58 -12.71 -25.74
N VAL A 399 3.20 -12.83 -27.01
CA VAL A 399 1.83 -13.15 -27.42
C VAL A 399 1.46 -14.56 -27.01
N ARG A 400 2.35 -15.56 -27.25
CA ARG A 400 2.12 -16.95 -26.81
C ARG A 400 1.93 -17.02 -25.29
N ALA A 401 2.78 -16.34 -24.53
CA ALA A 401 2.70 -16.33 -23.06
C ALA A 401 1.42 -15.66 -22.55
N ALA A 402 1.01 -14.53 -23.15
CA ALA A 402 -0.22 -13.85 -22.79
C ALA A 402 -1.46 -14.70 -23.08
N ALA A 403 -1.47 -15.38 -24.22
CA ALA A 403 -2.53 -16.31 -24.60
C ALA A 403 -2.61 -17.52 -23.64
N ALA A 404 -1.47 -18.09 -23.26
CA ALA A 404 -1.43 -19.18 -22.29
C ALA A 404 -1.99 -18.77 -20.92
N ARG A 405 -1.61 -17.59 -20.40
CA ARG A 405 -2.19 -17.05 -19.15
C ARG A 405 -3.69 -16.82 -19.27
N GLY A 406 -4.14 -16.25 -20.41
CA GLY A 406 -5.56 -16.03 -20.65
C GLY A 406 -6.38 -17.31 -20.60
N LEU A 407 -5.90 -18.39 -21.21
CA LEU A 407 -6.54 -19.72 -21.15
C LEU A 407 -6.56 -20.28 -19.72
N GLY A 408 -5.48 -20.07 -18.95
CA GLY A 408 -5.43 -20.47 -17.55
C GLY A 408 -6.47 -19.73 -16.69
N ASP A 409 -6.66 -18.42 -16.91
CA ASP A 409 -7.63 -17.61 -16.18
C ASP A 409 -9.08 -17.94 -16.52
N MET A 410 -9.35 -18.43 -17.73
CA MET A 410 -10.68 -18.91 -18.14
C MET A 410 -11.12 -20.18 -17.40
N GLY A 411 -10.20 -20.95 -16.84
CA GLY A 411 -10.49 -22.11 -15.99
C GLY A 411 -11.02 -23.34 -16.71
N ASP A 412 -11.05 -23.35 -18.05
CA ASP A 412 -11.49 -24.51 -18.85
C ASP A 412 -10.41 -25.57 -18.91
N LYS A 413 -10.59 -26.69 -18.17
CA LYS A 413 -9.64 -27.81 -18.13
C LYS A 413 -9.46 -28.51 -19.48
N SER A 414 -10.39 -28.37 -20.42
CA SER A 414 -10.30 -29.00 -21.74
C SER A 414 -9.10 -28.53 -22.57
N VAL A 415 -8.56 -27.33 -22.24
CA VAL A 415 -7.40 -26.73 -22.92
C VAL A 415 -6.06 -27.24 -22.39
N THR A 416 -6.03 -27.99 -21.26
CA THR A 416 -4.80 -28.57 -20.69
C THR A 416 -3.90 -29.25 -21.71
N PRO A 417 -4.40 -30.15 -22.59
CA PRO A 417 -3.57 -30.82 -23.58
C PRO A 417 -2.90 -29.88 -24.60
N LYS A 418 -3.47 -28.67 -24.79
CA LYS A 418 -2.92 -27.62 -25.68
C LYS A 418 -1.86 -26.78 -24.99
N LEU A 419 -1.92 -26.64 -23.68
CA LEU A 419 -0.95 -25.85 -22.87
C LEU A 419 0.28 -26.69 -22.48
N VAL A 420 0.15 -28.01 -22.29
CA VAL A 420 1.26 -28.88 -21.90
C VAL A 420 2.47 -28.77 -22.85
N PRO A 421 2.33 -28.73 -24.19
CA PRO A 421 3.48 -28.54 -25.08
C PRO A 421 4.25 -27.25 -24.84
N LEU A 422 3.60 -26.18 -24.39
CA LEU A 422 4.24 -24.91 -24.11
C LEU A 422 5.21 -24.95 -22.91
N LEU A 423 5.16 -25.97 -22.07
CA LEU A 423 6.18 -26.23 -21.06
C LEU A 423 7.56 -26.54 -21.66
N ARG A 424 7.61 -26.83 -22.96
CA ARG A 424 8.82 -27.09 -23.75
C ARG A 424 9.11 -26.00 -24.78
N ASP A 425 8.39 -24.85 -24.71
CA ASP A 425 8.63 -23.72 -25.60
C ASP A 425 10.08 -23.26 -25.55
N GLU A 426 10.61 -22.72 -26.62
CA GLU A 426 11.96 -22.15 -26.70
C GLU A 426 12.14 -21.01 -25.69
N SER A 427 11.09 -20.18 -25.50
CA SER A 427 11.09 -19.04 -24.57
C SER A 427 10.77 -19.48 -23.13
N SER A 428 11.68 -19.16 -22.20
CA SER A 428 11.45 -19.37 -20.76
C SER A 428 10.24 -18.61 -20.23
N TYR A 429 9.93 -17.46 -20.86
CA TYR A 429 8.76 -16.66 -20.53
C TYR A 429 7.46 -17.39 -20.85
N VAL A 430 7.39 -18.08 -21.99
CA VAL A 430 6.25 -18.94 -22.38
C VAL A 430 6.14 -20.14 -21.45
N ARG A 431 7.27 -20.81 -21.14
CA ARG A 431 7.25 -21.94 -20.20
C ARG A 431 6.71 -21.55 -18.84
N SER A 432 7.14 -20.39 -18.31
CA SER A 432 6.62 -19.84 -17.04
C SER A 432 5.12 -19.58 -17.09
N ALA A 433 4.63 -18.97 -18.19
CA ALA A 433 3.21 -18.67 -18.38
C ALA A 433 2.36 -19.93 -18.48
N ALA A 434 2.86 -20.95 -19.19
CA ALA A 434 2.20 -22.24 -19.31
C ALA A 434 2.11 -22.97 -17.96
N ALA A 435 3.18 -22.95 -17.16
CA ALA A 435 3.18 -23.56 -15.83
C ALA A 435 2.16 -22.86 -14.90
N GLU A 436 2.12 -21.52 -14.91
CA GLU A 436 1.12 -20.74 -14.17
C GLU A 436 -0.30 -21.09 -14.60
N ALA A 437 -0.57 -21.14 -15.91
CA ALA A 437 -1.88 -21.45 -16.47
C ALA A 437 -2.34 -22.86 -16.08
N LEU A 438 -1.48 -23.86 -16.20
CA LEU A 438 -1.77 -25.25 -15.82
C LEU A 438 -2.07 -25.39 -14.32
N GLY A 439 -1.37 -24.64 -13.48
CA GLY A 439 -1.69 -24.55 -12.05
C GLY A 439 -3.09 -24.01 -11.78
N LYS A 440 -3.48 -22.91 -12.46
CA LYS A 440 -4.81 -22.29 -12.34
C LYS A 440 -5.94 -23.20 -12.83
N LEU A 441 -5.71 -23.94 -13.92
CA LEU A 441 -6.69 -24.90 -14.45
C LEU A 441 -7.00 -26.02 -13.45
N GLY A 442 -6.07 -26.39 -12.60
CA GLY A 442 -6.30 -27.41 -11.59
C GLY A 442 -6.48 -28.82 -12.16
N ASP A 443 -5.96 -29.10 -13.37
CA ASP A 443 -6.02 -30.40 -13.99
C ASP A 443 -4.78 -31.25 -13.63
N ARG A 444 -5.00 -32.37 -12.96
CA ARG A 444 -3.94 -33.26 -12.48
C ARG A 444 -3.10 -33.90 -13.59
N THR A 445 -3.59 -33.93 -14.83
CA THR A 445 -2.80 -34.44 -15.98
C THR A 445 -1.55 -33.60 -16.24
N ALA A 446 -1.51 -32.36 -15.77
CA ALA A 446 -0.36 -31.47 -15.87
C ALA A 446 0.77 -31.79 -14.86
N ILE A 447 0.54 -32.61 -13.83
CA ILE A 447 1.52 -32.86 -12.75
C ILE A 447 2.84 -33.42 -13.32
N LYS A 448 2.79 -34.48 -14.11
CA LYS A 448 4.00 -35.11 -14.69
C LYS A 448 4.77 -34.15 -15.60
N PRO A 449 4.14 -33.42 -16.54
CA PRO A 449 4.81 -32.39 -17.34
C PRO A 449 5.44 -31.26 -16.49
N LEU A 450 4.78 -30.80 -15.42
CA LEU A 450 5.32 -29.77 -14.51
C LEU A 450 6.53 -30.28 -13.73
N MET A 451 6.54 -31.55 -13.31
CA MET A 451 7.71 -32.19 -12.67
C MET A 451 8.90 -32.25 -13.63
N GLN A 452 8.67 -32.56 -14.92
CA GLN A 452 9.72 -32.56 -15.95
C GLN A 452 10.31 -31.14 -16.14
N LEU A 453 9.46 -30.13 -16.20
CA LEU A 453 9.93 -28.72 -16.26
C LEU A 453 10.79 -28.36 -15.04
N LEU A 454 10.36 -28.75 -13.82
CA LEU A 454 11.11 -28.52 -12.59
C LEU A 454 12.48 -29.22 -12.59
N ALA A 455 12.55 -30.45 -13.12
CA ALA A 455 13.79 -31.21 -13.25
C ALA A 455 14.76 -30.63 -14.30
N GLY A 456 14.32 -29.68 -15.11
CA GLY A 456 15.14 -29.07 -16.16
C GLY A 456 15.30 -30.00 -17.39
N GLU A 457 14.43 -30.99 -17.53
CA GLU A 457 14.43 -31.89 -18.69
C GLU A 457 13.99 -31.12 -19.94
N ARG A 458 14.97 -30.58 -20.68
CA ARG A 458 14.77 -30.00 -22.02
C ARG A 458 15.12 -31.06 -23.06
N PRO A 459 14.42 -31.11 -24.20
CA PRO A 459 15.05 -31.65 -25.39
C PRO A 459 16.26 -30.78 -25.71
N VAL A 460 17.42 -31.41 -25.83
CA VAL A 460 18.66 -30.71 -26.24
C VAL A 460 18.45 -30.25 -27.68
N GLU A 461 18.06 -28.99 -27.86
CA GLU A 461 18.26 -28.24 -29.10
C GLU A 461 19.11 -27.03 -28.79
N GLU A 462 20.26 -27.02 -29.48
CA GLU A 462 21.36 -26.11 -29.36
C GLU A 462 20.95 -24.66 -29.52
N ASN A 463 21.55 -23.80 -28.68
CA ASN A 463 21.90 -22.41 -28.92
C ASN A 463 21.34 -21.75 -30.19
N ARG A 464 20.13 -21.22 -30.16
CA ARG A 464 19.77 -20.05 -30.96
C ARG A 464 19.71 -18.86 -30.02
N THR A 465 20.72 -18.01 -30.15
CA THR A 465 20.76 -16.67 -29.58
C THR A 465 19.48 -15.93 -29.96
N GLU A 466 18.65 -15.63 -28.98
CA GLU A 466 17.55 -14.66 -29.14
C GLU A 466 18.15 -13.35 -29.65
N GLY A 467 17.61 -12.86 -30.76
CA GLY A 467 18.14 -11.81 -31.59
C GLY A 467 18.51 -10.52 -30.87
N GLY A 468 19.74 -10.17 -31.03
CA GLY A 468 20.24 -8.86 -31.32
C GLY A 468 20.15 -7.75 -30.30
N LEU A 469 21.12 -7.71 -29.38
CA LEU A 469 21.91 -6.48 -29.17
C LEU A 469 23.31 -6.89 -28.70
N VAL A 470 24.25 -6.97 -29.62
CA VAL A 470 25.67 -7.13 -29.31
C VAL A 470 26.19 -5.76 -28.87
N ILE A 471 26.37 -5.57 -27.56
CA ILE A 471 27.21 -4.50 -27.03
C ILE A 471 28.41 -5.15 -26.36
N GLY A 472 29.58 -4.79 -26.81
CA GLY A 472 30.85 -5.45 -26.66
C GLY A 472 31.43 -5.55 -25.26
N THR A 473 32.34 -6.53 -25.19
CA THR A 473 33.51 -6.74 -24.30
C THR A 473 33.23 -7.08 -22.83
N GLY A 474 33.49 -8.33 -22.48
CA GLY A 474 33.92 -8.81 -21.14
C GLY A 474 32.84 -9.02 -20.09
N SER A 475 31.84 -8.14 -19.99
CA SER A 475 30.75 -8.23 -18.98
C SER A 475 29.42 -8.75 -19.55
N ALA A 476 29.30 -8.83 -20.87
CA ALA A 476 28.04 -9.24 -21.53
C ALA A 476 27.75 -10.74 -21.36
N THR A 477 28.79 -11.58 -21.38
CA THR A 477 28.64 -13.03 -21.16
C THR A 477 28.19 -13.35 -19.73
N ASP A 478 28.72 -12.66 -18.74
CA ASP A 478 28.33 -12.83 -17.35
C ASP A 478 26.90 -12.32 -17.12
N PHE A 479 26.52 -11.19 -17.72
CA PHE A 479 25.18 -10.65 -17.66
C PHE A 479 24.14 -11.56 -18.35
N LEU A 480 24.44 -12.07 -19.55
CA LEU A 480 23.56 -13.01 -20.28
C LEU A 480 23.43 -14.36 -19.54
N THR A 481 24.52 -14.84 -18.93
CA THR A 481 24.50 -16.04 -18.10
C THR A 481 23.64 -15.83 -16.86
N GLN A 482 23.79 -14.68 -16.20
CA GLN A 482 22.98 -14.33 -15.03
C GLN A 482 21.50 -14.15 -15.38
N MET A 483 21.18 -13.52 -16.51
CA MET A 483 19.82 -13.39 -17.03
C MET A 483 19.21 -14.75 -17.39
N SER A 484 19.97 -15.68 -17.99
CA SER A 484 19.50 -17.02 -18.30
C SER A 484 19.23 -17.85 -17.03
N GLN A 485 20.03 -17.69 -15.99
CA GLN A 485 19.82 -18.33 -14.68
C GLN A 485 18.57 -17.78 -13.99
N LEU A 486 18.36 -16.44 -14.02
CA LEU A 486 17.16 -15.81 -13.48
C LEU A 486 15.87 -16.33 -14.15
N THR A 487 15.89 -16.50 -15.48
CA THR A 487 14.73 -17.03 -16.22
C THR A 487 14.48 -18.51 -15.92
N GLU A 488 15.54 -19.29 -15.69
CA GLU A 488 15.41 -20.69 -15.28
C GLU A 488 14.81 -20.81 -13.87
N VAL A 489 15.27 -20.00 -12.92
CA VAL A 489 14.70 -19.95 -11.56
C VAL A 489 13.22 -19.58 -11.62
N GLN A 490 12.83 -18.58 -12.44
CA GLN A 490 11.43 -18.17 -12.55
C GLN A 490 10.53 -19.30 -13.05
N GLN A 491 10.92 -20.03 -14.10
CA GLN A 491 10.10 -21.13 -14.62
C GLN A 491 9.97 -22.28 -13.62
N LYS A 492 11.06 -22.63 -12.89
CA LYS A 492 11.03 -23.64 -11.83
C LYS A 492 10.12 -23.21 -10.69
N THR A 493 10.19 -21.92 -10.30
CA THR A 493 9.30 -21.34 -9.28
C THR A 493 7.83 -21.50 -9.68
N ARG A 494 7.46 -21.16 -10.92
CA ARG A 494 6.09 -21.34 -11.40
C ARG A 494 5.65 -22.81 -11.49
N ALA A 495 6.55 -23.70 -11.86
CA ALA A 495 6.25 -25.14 -11.85
C ALA A 495 5.97 -25.66 -10.43
N VAL A 496 6.77 -25.24 -9.46
CA VAL A 496 6.60 -25.59 -8.04
C VAL A 496 5.29 -25.02 -7.48
N GLU A 497 4.99 -23.74 -7.76
CA GLU A 497 3.71 -23.11 -7.37
C GLU A 497 2.51 -23.90 -7.92
N ALA A 498 2.55 -24.25 -9.21
CA ALA A 498 1.50 -25.04 -9.86
C ALA A 498 1.32 -26.42 -9.20
N LEU A 499 2.41 -27.11 -8.89
CA LEU A 499 2.39 -28.41 -8.20
C LEU A 499 1.82 -28.30 -6.79
N GLY A 500 2.11 -27.22 -6.08
CA GLY A 500 1.53 -26.90 -4.77
C GLY A 500 0.02 -26.66 -4.84
N VAL A 501 -0.43 -25.85 -5.80
CA VAL A 501 -1.87 -25.58 -6.05
C VAL A 501 -2.61 -26.88 -6.42
N LEU A 502 -2.00 -27.73 -7.24
CA LEU A 502 -2.54 -29.05 -7.62
C LEU A 502 -2.54 -30.05 -6.46
N ARG A 503 -1.93 -29.72 -5.32
CA ARG A 503 -1.74 -30.59 -4.16
C ARG A 503 -1.23 -31.97 -4.60
N ALA A 504 -0.10 -32.00 -5.32
CA ALA A 504 0.45 -33.17 -6.00
C ALA A 504 1.41 -33.96 -5.09
N PRO A 505 0.98 -35.01 -4.35
CA PRO A 505 1.88 -35.82 -3.52
C PRO A 505 2.98 -36.53 -4.35
N GLU A 506 2.71 -36.81 -5.62
CA GLU A 506 3.65 -37.39 -6.57
C GLU A 506 4.88 -36.49 -6.82
N ALA A 507 4.74 -35.19 -6.60
CA ALA A 507 5.78 -34.21 -6.87
C ALA A 507 6.71 -33.93 -5.67
N VAL A 508 6.43 -34.46 -4.48
CA VAL A 508 7.18 -34.16 -3.24
C VAL A 508 8.67 -34.35 -3.44
N ASP A 509 9.10 -35.51 -3.92
CA ASP A 509 10.52 -35.84 -4.11
C ASP A 509 11.20 -34.91 -5.12
N SER A 510 10.48 -34.57 -6.21
CA SER A 510 10.98 -33.61 -7.21
C SER A 510 11.11 -32.19 -6.66
N ILE A 511 10.12 -31.72 -5.87
CA ILE A 511 10.16 -30.40 -5.24
C ILE A 511 11.30 -30.34 -4.22
N VAL A 512 11.51 -31.39 -3.43
CA VAL A 512 12.64 -31.49 -2.49
C VAL A 512 13.97 -31.43 -3.24
N LYS A 513 14.13 -32.24 -4.27
CA LYS A 513 15.39 -32.38 -5.00
C LYS A 513 15.77 -31.14 -5.79
N PHE A 514 14.86 -30.56 -6.54
CA PHE A 514 15.13 -29.51 -7.52
C PHE A 514 14.69 -28.10 -7.07
N GLY A 515 13.89 -28.02 -6.02
CA GLY A 515 13.37 -26.78 -5.48
C GLY A 515 13.90 -26.45 -4.10
N LEU A 516 13.62 -27.28 -3.08
CA LEU A 516 14.01 -27.00 -1.69
C LEU A 516 15.55 -27.00 -1.50
N LYS A 517 16.29 -27.79 -2.26
CA LYS A 517 17.77 -27.85 -2.26
C LYS A 517 18.43 -26.94 -3.29
N ALA A 518 17.68 -26.05 -3.94
CA ALA A 518 18.22 -25.10 -4.90
C ALA A 518 19.09 -24.02 -4.23
N GLU A 519 20.01 -23.42 -4.98
CA GLU A 519 20.85 -22.32 -4.50
C GLU A 519 20.02 -21.04 -4.30
N ASP A 520 19.02 -20.78 -5.16
CA ASP A 520 18.21 -19.58 -5.11
C ASP A 520 17.23 -19.60 -3.93
N PRO A 521 17.27 -18.60 -3.03
CA PRO A 521 16.43 -18.58 -1.84
C PRO A 521 14.94 -18.36 -2.14
N VAL A 522 14.59 -17.73 -3.28
CA VAL A 522 13.18 -17.56 -3.67
C VAL A 522 12.58 -18.90 -4.05
N LEU A 523 13.31 -19.68 -4.86
CA LEU A 523 12.87 -21.04 -5.24
C LEU A 523 12.77 -21.96 -4.01
N ARG A 524 13.71 -21.87 -3.06
CA ARG A 524 13.62 -22.62 -1.79
C ARG A 524 12.37 -22.26 -0.99
N ALA A 525 12.10 -20.96 -0.82
CA ALA A 525 10.96 -20.48 -0.06
C ALA A 525 9.62 -20.94 -0.68
N VAL A 526 9.49 -20.80 -2.01
CA VAL A 526 8.29 -21.23 -2.74
C VAL A 526 8.14 -22.76 -2.70
N SER A 527 9.25 -23.50 -2.74
CA SER A 527 9.24 -24.97 -2.62
C SER A 527 8.75 -25.43 -1.25
N ALA A 528 9.25 -24.80 -0.19
CA ALA A 528 8.76 -25.07 1.16
C ALA A 528 7.26 -24.76 1.29
N TYR A 529 6.82 -23.61 0.79
CA TYR A 529 5.41 -23.23 0.79
C TYR A 529 4.52 -24.25 0.05
N SER A 530 4.94 -24.67 -1.15
CA SER A 530 4.20 -25.66 -1.95
C SER A 530 4.13 -27.04 -1.28
N LEU A 531 5.20 -27.47 -0.62
CA LEU A 531 5.21 -28.69 0.20
C LEU A 531 4.20 -28.62 1.34
N GLY A 532 4.08 -27.45 1.98
CA GLY A 532 3.05 -27.20 3.00
C GLY A 532 1.62 -27.23 2.45
N GLN A 533 1.39 -26.78 1.20
CA GLN A 533 0.09 -26.90 0.52
C GLN A 533 -0.26 -28.35 0.18
N ILE A 534 0.73 -29.16 -0.23
CA ILE A 534 0.57 -30.58 -0.55
C ILE A 534 0.23 -31.39 0.71
N ARG A 535 0.80 -31.03 1.87
CA ARG A 535 0.57 -31.66 3.19
C ARG A 535 0.95 -33.17 3.22
N ASP A 536 2.01 -33.54 2.54
CA ASP A 536 2.53 -34.92 2.56
C ASP A 536 3.63 -35.05 3.61
N VAL A 537 3.51 -36.05 4.50
CA VAL A 537 4.45 -36.30 5.60
C VAL A 537 5.88 -36.59 5.15
N ARG A 538 6.09 -37.07 3.91
CA ARG A 538 7.42 -37.27 3.32
C ARG A 538 8.23 -35.98 3.20
N ALA A 539 7.58 -34.83 3.24
CA ALA A 539 8.25 -33.53 3.21
C ALA A 539 8.81 -33.08 4.56
N VAL A 540 8.39 -33.71 5.68
CA VAL A 540 8.74 -33.26 7.05
C VAL A 540 10.25 -33.27 7.28
N GLU A 541 10.90 -34.41 7.10
CA GLU A 541 12.35 -34.53 7.29
C GLU A 541 13.16 -33.61 6.36
N PRO A 542 12.89 -33.54 5.04
CA PRO A 542 13.54 -32.57 4.16
C PRO A 542 13.36 -31.09 4.57
N LEU A 543 12.18 -30.72 5.07
CA LEU A 543 11.92 -29.37 5.56
C LEU A 543 12.69 -29.07 6.85
N GLN A 544 12.77 -30.02 7.79
CA GLN A 544 13.58 -29.89 8.99
C GLN A 544 15.07 -29.75 8.64
N ASP A 545 15.56 -30.55 7.69
CA ASP A 545 16.95 -30.47 7.20
C ASP A 545 17.28 -29.11 6.59
N ALA A 546 16.33 -28.48 5.91
CA ALA A 546 16.50 -27.18 5.29
C ALA A 546 16.72 -26.05 6.30
N VAL A 547 16.21 -26.17 7.54
CA VAL A 547 16.37 -25.16 8.60
C VAL A 547 17.39 -25.57 9.68
N ARG A 548 17.77 -26.83 9.76
CA ARG A 548 18.74 -27.34 10.73
C ARG A 548 20.03 -26.52 10.82
N PRO A 549 20.66 -26.06 9.71
CA PRO A 549 21.89 -25.26 9.77
C PRO A 549 21.74 -23.94 10.53
N TYR A 550 20.55 -23.37 10.53
CA TYR A 550 20.27 -22.07 11.19
C TYR A 550 20.12 -22.21 12.71
N TYR A 551 19.76 -23.40 13.21
CA TYR A 551 19.50 -23.65 14.63
C TYR A 551 20.60 -24.49 15.29
N ALA A 552 21.50 -25.13 14.51
CA ALA A 552 22.62 -25.92 15.02
C ALA A 552 23.88 -25.07 15.35
N ALA A 553 24.01 -23.89 14.77
CA ALA A 553 25.13 -23.00 15.03
C ALA A 553 24.81 -22.08 16.22
N ALA A 554 25.75 -21.99 17.20
CA ALA A 554 25.70 -20.93 18.19
C ALA A 554 25.60 -19.57 17.45
N PRO A 555 24.85 -18.57 17.96
CA PRO A 555 24.69 -17.29 17.30
C PRO A 555 26.07 -16.66 17.07
N VAL A 556 26.53 -16.66 15.82
CA VAL A 556 27.70 -15.89 15.43
C VAL A 556 27.30 -14.44 15.49
N ASN A 557 27.77 -13.73 16.49
CA ASN A 557 27.57 -12.30 16.64
C ASN A 557 28.31 -11.58 15.49
N LEU A 558 27.58 -11.32 14.39
CA LEU A 558 28.10 -10.65 13.19
C LEU A 558 28.13 -9.11 13.31
N ASP A 559 27.89 -8.56 14.50
CA ASP A 559 27.91 -7.11 14.75
C ASP A 559 29.33 -6.51 14.67
N TYR A 560 30.35 -7.32 14.42
CA TYR A 560 31.76 -6.91 14.38
C TYR A 560 32.47 -7.04 13.02
N VAL A 561 31.73 -7.17 11.90
CA VAL A 561 32.38 -7.00 10.59
C VAL A 561 32.27 -5.52 10.21
N ILE A 562 33.21 -4.73 10.71
CA ILE A 562 33.40 -3.34 10.27
C ILE A 562 34.10 -3.40 8.90
N ASP A 563 33.32 -3.08 7.85
CA ASP A 563 33.87 -2.83 6.52
C ASP A 563 34.40 -1.38 6.45
N PRO A 564 35.64 -1.16 6.03
CA PRO A 564 36.21 0.18 5.85
C PRO A 564 35.57 1.01 4.73
N GLY A 565 34.66 0.43 3.94
CA GLY A 565 34.08 1.03 2.73
C GLY A 565 32.64 1.53 2.80
N GLY A 566 31.92 1.40 3.92
CA GLY A 566 30.62 2.03 4.15
C GLY A 566 29.38 1.34 3.53
N ALA A 567 28.25 1.98 3.59
CA ALA A 567 26.85 1.56 3.53
C ALA A 567 26.37 0.54 2.44
N LYS A 568 27.08 0.31 1.34
CA LYS A 568 26.60 -0.58 0.26
C LYS A 568 26.68 -2.07 0.58
N VAL A 569 27.69 -2.50 1.34
CA VAL A 569 27.85 -3.92 1.73
C VAL A 569 26.80 -4.30 2.77
N SER A 570 26.48 -3.39 3.69
CA SER A 570 25.46 -3.59 4.70
C SER A 570 24.06 -3.83 4.10
N ASP A 571 23.70 -3.13 3.03
CA ASP A 571 22.38 -3.28 2.36
C ASP A 571 22.26 -4.61 1.61
N THR A 572 23.33 -5.06 0.97
CA THR A 572 23.34 -6.36 0.27
C THR A 572 23.24 -7.52 1.27
N LEU A 573 24.02 -7.47 2.35
CA LEU A 573 23.98 -8.48 3.42
C LEU A 573 22.61 -8.50 4.12
N ARG A 574 22.04 -7.33 4.38
CA ARG A 574 20.68 -7.20 4.94
C ARG A 574 19.64 -7.84 4.04
N ARG A 575 19.66 -7.56 2.73
CA ARG A 575 18.72 -8.17 1.76
C ARG A 575 18.89 -9.70 1.69
N GLN A 576 20.12 -10.19 1.81
CA GLN A 576 20.38 -11.63 1.85
C GLN A 576 19.81 -12.28 3.13
N LYS A 577 20.04 -11.68 4.29
CA LYS A 577 19.44 -12.12 5.56
C LYS A 577 17.91 -12.13 5.51
N GLU A 578 17.29 -11.11 4.90
CA GLU A 578 15.84 -11.06 4.72
C GLU A 578 15.31 -12.18 3.80
N LYS A 579 16.03 -12.51 2.71
CA LYS A 579 15.68 -13.64 1.84
C LYS A 579 15.76 -14.97 2.56
N GLU A 580 16.82 -15.20 3.31
CA GLU A 580 17.01 -16.42 4.11
C GLU A 580 15.97 -16.54 5.25
N ALA A 581 15.59 -15.43 5.88
CA ALA A 581 14.50 -15.42 6.85
C ALA A 581 13.16 -15.83 6.23
N ARG A 582 12.88 -15.41 4.99
CA ARG A 582 11.68 -15.86 4.27
C ARG A 582 11.70 -17.37 3.99
N VAL A 583 12.87 -17.94 3.66
CA VAL A 583 13.00 -19.40 3.51
C VAL A 583 12.63 -20.10 4.81
N ARG A 584 13.26 -19.67 5.95
CA ARG A 584 12.95 -20.25 7.26
C ARG A 584 11.48 -20.14 7.62
N ALA A 585 10.88 -18.95 7.43
CA ALA A 585 9.46 -18.73 7.69
C ALA A 585 8.54 -19.64 6.84
N SER A 586 8.86 -19.81 5.55
CA SER A 586 8.10 -20.72 4.66
C SER A 586 8.23 -22.18 5.08
N VAL A 587 9.41 -22.62 5.50
CA VAL A 587 9.65 -23.99 6.00
C VAL A 587 8.87 -24.23 7.29
N VAL A 588 8.96 -23.31 8.24
CA VAL A 588 8.27 -23.37 9.53
C VAL A 588 6.75 -23.40 9.33
N TRP A 589 6.23 -22.53 8.46
CA TRP A 589 4.82 -22.53 8.09
C TRP A 589 4.39 -23.89 7.47
N ALA A 590 5.21 -24.44 6.56
CA ALA A 590 4.93 -25.71 5.90
C ALA A 590 4.85 -26.88 6.89
N LEU A 591 5.77 -26.95 7.85
CA LEU A 591 5.75 -27.94 8.93
C LEU A 591 4.45 -27.87 9.74
N GLY A 592 3.98 -26.65 10.05
CA GLY A 592 2.69 -26.43 10.72
C GLY A 592 1.48 -26.85 9.86
N GLN A 593 1.54 -26.66 8.52
CA GLN A 593 0.46 -27.10 7.62
C GLN A 593 0.39 -28.62 7.46
N ILE A 594 1.53 -29.31 7.49
CA ILE A 594 1.59 -30.77 7.47
C ILE A 594 1.05 -31.35 8.78
N GLY A 595 1.36 -30.70 9.92
CA GLY A 595 0.80 -31.04 11.22
C GLY A 595 1.41 -32.30 11.87
N ASP A 596 2.61 -32.73 11.43
CA ASP A 596 3.30 -33.90 12.00
C ASP A 596 4.02 -33.51 13.29
N SER A 597 3.77 -34.28 14.37
CA SER A 597 4.32 -34.04 15.70
C SER A 597 5.86 -34.13 15.80
N THR A 598 6.51 -34.84 14.88
CA THR A 598 7.98 -34.93 14.82
C THR A 598 8.63 -33.58 14.49
N ALA A 599 7.89 -32.62 13.89
CA ALA A 599 8.37 -31.29 13.63
C ALA A 599 8.44 -30.38 14.87
N ARG A 600 7.84 -30.79 16.01
CA ARG A 600 7.69 -29.95 17.22
C ARG A 600 9.03 -29.39 17.73
N GLU A 601 10.08 -30.18 17.81
CA GLU A 601 11.39 -29.75 18.28
C GLU A 601 11.96 -28.64 17.41
N THR A 602 11.91 -28.79 16.09
CA THR A 602 12.34 -27.78 15.13
C THR A 602 11.55 -26.47 15.27
N LEU A 603 10.25 -26.55 15.49
CA LEU A 603 9.37 -25.39 15.66
C LEU A 603 9.62 -24.66 16.99
N VAL A 604 9.94 -25.38 18.07
CA VAL A 604 10.34 -24.78 19.37
C VAL A 604 11.64 -23.98 19.23
N HIS A 605 12.60 -24.46 18.45
CA HIS A 605 13.79 -23.66 18.13
C HIS A 605 13.44 -22.40 17.32
N ALA A 606 12.53 -22.51 16.36
CA ALA A 606 12.12 -21.42 15.50
C ALA A 606 11.36 -20.28 16.22
N VAL A 607 10.71 -20.54 17.35
CA VAL A 607 10.08 -19.50 18.21
C VAL A 607 11.13 -18.49 18.73
N ASN A 608 12.38 -18.88 18.82
CA ASN A 608 13.49 -18.02 19.26
C ASN A 608 14.35 -17.48 18.10
N ASP A 609 13.88 -17.56 16.85
CA ASP A 609 14.59 -17.03 15.69
C ASP A 609 14.80 -15.51 15.81
N GLU A 610 15.93 -15.00 15.29
CA GLU A 610 16.24 -13.57 15.26
C GLU A 610 15.19 -12.74 14.49
N ASN A 611 14.50 -13.34 13.50
CA ASN A 611 13.53 -12.68 12.64
C ASN A 611 12.09 -12.89 13.14
N SER A 612 11.31 -11.81 13.28
CA SER A 612 9.94 -11.86 13.79
C SER A 612 9.00 -12.71 12.92
N LEU A 613 9.13 -12.63 11.57
CA LEU A 613 8.29 -13.43 10.67
C LEU A 613 8.45 -14.94 10.91
N VAL A 614 9.67 -15.39 11.26
CA VAL A 614 9.94 -16.79 11.57
C VAL A 614 9.33 -17.17 12.92
N ARG A 615 9.47 -16.30 13.95
CA ARG A 615 8.86 -16.52 15.27
C ARG A 615 7.35 -16.62 15.20
N ASP A 616 6.70 -15.71 14.47
CA ASP A 616 5.25 -15.68 14.31
C ASP A 616 4.75 -16.94 13.59
N ALA A 617 5.41 -17.33 12.49
CA ALA A 617 5.13 -18.57 11.77
C ALA A 617 5.31 -19.82 12.66
N ALA A 618 6.32 -19.84 13.53
CA ALA A 618 6.58 -20.95 14.45
C ALA A 618 5.49 -21.09 15.52
N THR A 619 5.04 -19.98 16.07
CA THR A 619 3.96 -19.94 17.06
C THR A 619 2.66 -20.46 16.45
N GLU A 620 2.31 -20.02 15.25
CA GLU A 620 1.14 -20.50 14.51
C GLU A 620 1.25 -22.00 14.16
N ALA A 621 2.44 -22.44 13.73
CA ALA A 621 2.69 -23.83 13.38
C ALA A 621 2.54 -24.78 14.59
N LEU A 622 3.07 -24.40 15.76
CA LEU A 622 2.91 -25.17 17.00
C LEU A 622 1.44 -25.27 17.42
N ALA A 623 0.67 -24.19 17.30
CA ALA A 623 -0.76 -24.22 17.58
C ALA A 623 -1.50 -25.22 16.67
N LYS A 624 -1.18 -25.24 15.37
CA LYS A 624 -1.77 -26.17 14.40
C LYS A 624 -1.44 -27.64 14.69
N ILE A 625 -0.21 -27.94 15.12
CA ILE A 625 0.18 -29.30 15.52
C ILE A 625 -0.64 -29.72 16.76
N ALA A 626 -0.78 -28.83 17.77
CA ALA A 626 -1.56 -29.12 18.97
C ALA A 626 -3.03 -29.39 18.63
N GLU A 627 -3.66 -28.58 17.79
CA GLU A 627 -5.02 -28.81 17.30
C GLU A 627 -5.18 -30.15 16.57
N HIS A 628 -4.17 -30.54 15.79
CA HIS A 628 -4.18 -31.81 15.06
C HIS A 628 -4.13 -33.00 16.02
N GLU A 629 -3.25 -32.95 17.01
CA GLU A 629 -3.13 -33.97 18.06
C GLU A 629 -4.43 -34.11 18.87
N GLU A 630 -5.07 -33.01 19.27
CA GLU A 630 -6.36 -33.03 19.98
C GLU A 630 -7.46 -33.70 19.13
N ARG A 631 -7.52 -33.42 17.83
CA ARG A 631 -8.48 -34.07 16.92
C ARG A 631 -8.25 -35.56 16.78
N VAL A 632 -6.98 -36.01 16.73
CA VAL A 632 -6.62 -37.42 16.66
C VAL A 632 -7.02 -38.14 17.94
N VAL A 633 -6.79 -37.54 19.11
CA VAL A 633 -7.18 -38.08 20.42
C VAL A 633 -8.69 -38.16 20.55
N ALA A 634 -9.41 -37.08 20.13
CA ALA A 634 -10.88 -37.05 20.19
C ALA A 634 -11.54 -38.06 19.24
N GLY A 635 -10.95 -38.24 18.03
CA GLY A 635 -11.43 -39.23 17.04
C GLY A 635 -11.17 -40.70 17.43
N GLY A 636 -10.11 -40.95 18.23
CA GLY A 636 -9.76 -42.30 18.71
C GLY A 636 -10.63 -42.81 19.87
N SER A 637 -11.37 -41.93 20.57
CA SER A 637 -12.26 -42.33 21.71
C SER A 637 -13.67 -42.74 21.29
N GLY A 638 -14.05 -42.57 20.00
CA GLY A 638 -15.40 -42.93 19.50
C GLY A 638 -15.57 -44.36 18.97
N GLY A 639 -14.56 -45.21 19.06
CA GLY A 639 -14.53 -46.55 18.44
C GLY A 639 -14.54 -47.75 19.38
N ARG A 640 -15.07 -47.62 20.64
CA ARG A 640 -15.28 -48.79 21.50
C ARG A 640 -16.56 -48.62 22.31
N THR A 641 -17.70 -48.80 21.67
CA THR A 641 -18.95 -49.36 22.30
C THR A 641 -19.93 -49.66 21.16
N ARG A 642 -19.83 -50.87 20.58
CA ARG A 642 -20.90 -51.84 20.37
C ARG A 642 -20.39 -53.02 19.59
#